data_e40aaa3a3f394fcdfc3fdc75ab5b9522
#
_entry.id   e40aaa3a3f394fcdfc3fdc75ab5b9522
#
_cell.length_a   1.000
_cell.length_b   1.000
_cell.length_c   1.000
_cell.angle_alpha   90.00
_cell.angle_beta   90.00
_cell.angle_gamma   90.00
#
_symmetry.space_group_name_H-M   'P 1'
#
loop_
_entity.id
_entity.type
_entity.pdbx_description
1 polymer ?
#
loop_
_entity_poly.entity_id
_entity_poly.type
_entity_poly.pdbx_seq_one_letter_code
_entity_poly.pdbx_strand_id
1 'polypeptide(L)'
;MIMRKCVFIFFINVFVFVASLNAKIWQLSDSCLQLFFDDETALFTVQDIRNNRTWTQNPLTEKQTVKKVKQGKNSLSISMEGDFPFSTHVSLSQELGLEIVLSARKDAYIKEFNYPGSFHTDNNEYYLLCTDGAGMLLPVDDTTYPLGNGRTYFCGGGLSMAWMGMTDKQFNSGYMAILETPFDAALRTTRQENGLVTFAPVWLSSFDTFGYDRKITYHFFHEGGYIAQCKKYRDYIWKKNQVTTLKEKRKKLPAIDKMIGAPHIYVWDTGREVSFAHEMKTAGIDKALILWDANHTPYPESGYDDRLKELGYATGAYELFSDLHKRDTAYYEHDWKEARRYRRTAYPGMFHKLAARKKDSSTYSNSFGTYACPATMRPQIEERVRREMKEYPHECYFLDVYQANGLYECYHKDHPLTREQYAEAIIQNYKFIEDTFGQYMGGEWGADFVVPHSIFVHGMMTLQRTWFGSEINEQGTIYYYGNWKSNPRPSIMLGTRTAPDTYLKFSINEATRVPLYELVYHDAVVTSWRWEDGNHHTPEIWWKKDLFNILYGSAPLWSLDRSRWEEYEQTFIQSYNKVCPWLQKIGYDEMLSHSFITSDGKIQMSEFSSGNRVVVNFSDADYKYKGKIVKSRSFIVL
;
A
#
# COMPACT_ATOMS: atom_id res chain seq x y z
N MET A 1 -15.00 40.25 -55.42
CA MET A 1 -14.29 40.50 -54.20
C MET A 1 -15.35 40.70 -53.09
N ILE A 2 -15.77 39.57 -52.46
CA ILE A 2 -16.79 39.58 -51.39
C ILE A 2 -16.11 38.95 -50.16
N MET A 3 -15.83 39.81 -49.17
CA MET A 3 -15.34 39.40 -47.87
C MET A 3 -16.46 38.72 -47.06
N ARG A 4 -16.32 37.43 -46.77
CA ARG A 4 -17.15 36.73 -45.77
C ARG A 4 -16.59 37.07 -44.38
N LYS A 5 -17.35 37.78 -43.58
CA LYS A 5 -17.13 37.94 -42.14
C LYS A 5 -17.54 36.62 -41.45
N CYS A 6 -16.58 35.89 -40.84
CA CYS A 6 -16.89 34.84 -39.88
C CYS A 6 -17.32 35.49 -38.57
N VAL A 7 -18.56 35.25 -38.18
CA VAL A 7 -19.09 35.59 -36.85
C VAL A 7 -18.79 34.35 -35.97
N PHE A 8 -17.86 34.48 -35.03
CA PHE A 8 -17.69 33.51 -33.95
C PHE A 8 -18.82 33.72 -32.93
N ILE A 9 -19.73 32.76 -32.89
CA ILE A 9 -20.74 32.70 -31.84
C ILE A 9 -20.12 31.96 -30.66
N PHE A 10 -19.80 32.68 -29.59
CA PHE A 10 -19.48 32.13 -28.29
C PHE A 10 -20.77 31.57 -27.69
N PHE A 11 -20.87 30.24 -27.61
CA PHE A 11 -21.87 29.59 -26.76
C PHE A 11 -21.41 29.71 -25.30
N ILE A 12 -21.95 30.71 -24.60
CA ILE A 12 -21.89 30.75 -23.14
C ILE A 12 -22.95 29.75 -22.65
N ASN A 13 -22.51 28.61 -22.16
CA ASN A 13 -23.38 27.73 -21.38
C ASN A 13 -23.70 28.41 -20.04
N VAL A 14 -24.86 29.06 -19.98
CA VAL A 14 -25.40 29.64 -18.76
C VAL A 14 -25.95 28.46 -17.94
N PHE A 15 -25.22 28.04 -16.93
CA PHE A 15 -25.76 27.19 -15.86
C PHE A 15 -26.80 28.04 -15.11
N VAL A 16 -28.06 27.65 -15.22
CA VAL A 16 -29.12 28.20 -14.37
C VAL A 16 -29.01 27.57 -12.98
N PHE A 17 -28.30 28.26 -12.10
CA PHE A 17 -28.44 27.99 -10.67
C PHE A 17 -29.81 28.51 -10.23
N VAL A 18 -30.68 27.63 -9.79
CA VAL A 18 -31.88 28.05 -9.05
C VAL A 18 -31.40 28.43 -7.64
N ALA A 19 -30.93 29.67 -7.50
CA ALA A 19 -30.58 30.23 -6.20
C ALA A 19 -31.87 30.60 -5.45
N SER A 20 -31.97 30.14 -4.19
CA SER A 20 -32.89 30.75 -3.23
C SER A 20 -32.47 32.23 -3.05
N LEU A 21 -33.41 33.12 -2.70
CA LEU A 21 -33.25 34.56 -2.68
C LEU A 21 -32.12 35.13 -1.78
N ASN A 22 -31.35 34.26 -1.04
CA ASN A 22 -30.29 34.65 -0.09
C ASN A 22 -28.95 33.94 -0.29
N ALA A 23 -28.84 32.92 -1.18
CA ALA A 23 -27.60 32.19 -1.40
C ALA A 23 -26.57 33.04 -2.14
N LYS A 24 -25.34 33.06 -1.64
CA LYS A 24 -24.22 33.71 -2.32
C LYS A 24 -23.19 32.67 -2.77
N ILE A 25 -22.87 32.73 -4.07
CA ILE A 25 -21.80 31.94 -4.65
C ILE A 25 -20.50 32.73 -4.59
N TRP A 26 -19.51 32.16 -3.91
CA TRP A 26 -18.15 32.69 -3.83
C TRP A 26 -17.26 31.97 -4.84
N GLN A 27 -16.40 32.72 -5.54
CA GLN A 27 -15.59 32.17 -6.61
C GLN A 27 -14.11 32.47 -6.42
N LEU A 28 -13.28 31.41 -6.64
CA LEU A 28 -11.84 31.55 -6.87
C LEU A 28 -11.53 31.00 -8.26
N SER A 29 -10.50 31.53 -8.91
CA SER A 29 -10.05 30.99 -10.19
C SER A 29 -8.55 31.20 -10.39
N ASP A 30 -7.94 30.25 -11.10
CA ASP A 30 -6.62 30.40 -11.71
C ASP A 30 -6.70 30.12 -13.21
N SER A 31 -5.58 29.85 -13.88
CA SER A 31 -5.53 29.54 -15.30
C SER A 31 -6.07 28.14 -15.68
N CYS A 32 -6.32 27.27 -14.72
CA CYS A 32 -6.71 25.89 -14.93
C CYS A 32 -8.05 25.52 -14.31
N LEU A 33 -8.38 26.11 -13.16
CA LEU A 33 -9.52 25.73 -12.34
C LEU A 33 -10.38 26.94 -11.97
N GLN A 34 -11.69 26.71 -11.87
CA GLN A 34 -12.63 27.60 -11.21
C GLN A 34 -13.27 26.84 -10.04
N LEU A 35 -13.20 27.42 -8.86
CA LEU A 35 -13.84 26.92 -7.65
C LEU A 35 -15.04 27.81 -7.33
N PHE A 36 -16.19 27.21 -7.11
CA PHE A 36 -17.40 27.84 -6.62
C PHE A 36 -17.73 27.27 -5.23
N PHE A 37 -18.07 28.15 -4.31
CA PHE A 37 -18.54 27.79 -2.97
C PHE A 37 -19.90 28.43 -2.74
N ASP A 38 -20.88 27.58 -2.47
CA ASP A 38 -22.25 28.01 -2.13
C ASP A 38 -22.37 28.09 -0.60
N ASP A 39 -22.65 29.29 -0.08
CA ASP A 39 -22.72 29.54 1.37
C ASP A 39 -24.06 29.13 2.01
N GLU A 40 -25.06 28.75 1.24
CA GLU A 40 -26.30 28.14 1.74
C GLU A 40 -26.15 26.64 1.98
N THR A 41 -25.53 25.93 1.03
CA THR A 41 -25.35 24.48 1.09
C THR A 41 -24.04 24.04 1.71
N ALA A 42 -23.09 24.97 1.86
CA ALA A 42 -21.71 24.73 2.28
C ALA A 42 -20.91 23.79 1.34
N LEU A 43 -21.28 23.73 0.07
CA LEU A 43 -20.70 22.81 -0.92
C LEU A 43 -19.76 23.51 -1.89
N PHE A 44 -18.75 22.77 -2.33
CA PHE A 44 -17.84 23.19 -3.38
C PHE A 44 -18.22 22.56 -4.73
N THR A 45 -18.04 23.33 -5.78
CA THR A 45 -18.02 22.87 -7.17
C THR A 45 -16.71 23.32 -7.80
N VAL A 46 -16.01 22.41 -8.46
CA VAL A 46 -14.75 22.68 -9.16
C VAL A 46 -14.96 22.42 -10.64
N GLN A 47 -14.65 23.42 -11.47
CA GLN A 47 -14.60 23.28 -12.92
C GLN A 47 -13.15 23.28 -13.38
N ASP A 48 -12.73 22.21 -14.04
CA ASP A 48 -11.47 22.16 -14.78
C ASP A 48 -11.71 22.75 -16.17
N ILE A 49 -11.20 23.97 -16.39
CA ILE A 49 -11.45 24.71 -17.64
C ILE A 49 -10.66 24.14 -18.82
N ARG A 50 -9.64 23.31 -18.57
CA ARG A 50 -8.81 22.71 -19.62
C ARG A 50 -9.56 21.67 -20.44
N ASN A 51 -10.49 20.94 -19.80
CA ASN A 51 -11.32 19.90 -20.42
C ASN A 51 -12.82 20.11 -20.20
N ASN A 52 -13.20 21.26 -19.60
CA ASN A 52 -14.58 21.63 -19.27
C ASN A 52 -15.30 20.60 -18.39
N ARG A 53 -14.57 19.94 -17.49
CA ARG A 53 -15.12 18.95 -16.56
C ARG A 53 -15.50 19.62 -15.24
N THR A 54 -16.71 19.31 -14.76
CA THR A 54 -17.22 19.81 -13.48
C THR A 54 -17.27 18.69 -12.46
N TRP A 55 -16.78 18.97 -11.27
CA TRP A 55 -16.81 18.12 -10.10
C TRP A 55 -17.61 18.79 -8.99
N THR A 56 -18.73 18.20 -8.59
CA THR A 56 -19.62 18.76 -7.56
C THR A 56 -19.50 17.93 -6.29
N GLN A 57 -19.47 18.60 -5.16
CA GLN A 57 -19.43 17.94 -3.87
C GLN A 57 -20.81 17.36 -3.53
N ASN A 58 -20.86 16.13 -3.03
CA ASN A 58 -22.07 15.54 -2.47
C ASN A 58 -22.46 16.25 -1.15
N PRO A 59 -23.75 16.33 -0.83
CA PRO A 59 -24.21 16.85 0.45
C PRO A 59 -23.53 16.17 1.63
N LEU A 60 -23.23 16.94 2.66
CA LEU A 60 -22.64 16.43 3.90
C LEU A 60 -23.70 15.65 4.69
N THR A 61 -23.30 14.56 5.32
CA THR A 61 -24.18 13.78 6.21
C THR A 61 -24.54 14.57 7.47
N GLU A 62 -23.63 15.43 7.93
CA GLU A 62 -23.85 16.34 9.07
C GLU A 62 -24.17 17.73 8.55
N LYS A 63 -25.27 18.31 8.99
CA LYS A 63 -25.66 19.64 8.56
C LYS A 63 -24.68 20.68 9.10
N GLN A 64 -23.96 21.32 8.21
CA GLN A 64 -23.08 22.44 8.51
C GLN A 64 -23.75 23.75 8.05
N THR A 65 -23.63 24.77 8.85
CA THR A 65 -24.14 26.09 8.55
C THR A 65 -22.99 27.08 8.41
N VAL A 66 -22.95 27.80 7.30
CA VAL A 66 -21.95 28.83 7.07
C VAL A 66 -22.29 30.07 7.90
N LYS A 67 -21.41 30.46 8.82
CA LYS A 67 -21.56 31.67 9.63
C LYS A 67 -21.00 32.90 8.89
N LYS A 68 -19.85 32.73 8.24
CA LYS A 68 -19.13 33.85 7.62
C LYS A 68 -18.16 33.33 6.56
N VAL A 69 -18.13 34.06 5.46
CA VAL A 69 -17.10 33.88 4.43
C VAL A 69 -16.31 35.18 4.27
N LYS A 70 -14.99 35.07 4.16
CA LYS A 70 -14.08 36.14 3.80
C LYS A 70 -13.30 35.72 2.56
N GLN A 71 -13.30 36.53 1.53
CA GLN A 71 -12.56 36.27 0.30
C GLN A 71 -11.23 37.01 0.32
N GLY A 72 -10.13 36.28 0.12
CA GLY A 72 -8.80 36.81 -0.20
C GLY A 72 -8.58 36.88 -1.71
N LYS A 73 -7.34 37.12 -2.13
CA LYS A 73 -6.98 37.14 -3.55
C LYS A 73 -7.21 35.79 -4.25
N ASN A 74 -6.69 34.72 -3.67
CA ASN A 74 -6.79 33.35 -4.18
C ASN A 74 -7.26 32.38 -3.07
N SER A 75 -8.02 32.84 -2.09
CA SER A 75 -8.45 32.04 -0.95
C SER A 75 -9.81 32.46 -0.42
N LEU A 76 -10.48 31.51 0.24
CA LEU A 76 -11.66 31.72 1.06
C LEU A 76 -11.35 31.30 2.49
N SER A 77 -11.77 32.12 3.47
CA SER A 77 -11.80 31.73 4.88
C SER A 77 -13.26 31.62 5.28
N ILE A 78 -13.69 30.41 5.61
CA ILE A 78 -15.09 30.07 5.88
C ILE A 78 -15.20 29.66 7.33
N SER A 79 -16.09 30.28 8.10
CA SER A 79 -16.40 29.85 9.45
C SER A 79 -17.70 29.08 9.43
N MET A 80 -17.68 27.89 10.04
CA MET A 80 -18.79 26.94 10.10
C MET A 80 -19.36 26.86 11.51
N GLU A 81 -20.67 26.73 11.59
CA GLU A 81 -21.42 26.45 12.84
C GLU A 81 -22.14 25.12 12.73
N GLY A 82 -22.34 24.46 13.87
CA GLY A 82 -22.98 23.15 14.00
C GLY A 82 -22.56 22.51 15.30
N ASP A 83 -22.78 21.21 15.43
CA ASP A 83 -22.38 20.44 16.62
C ASP A 83 -20.87 20.50 16.89
N PHE A 84 -20.09 20.64 15.83
CA PHE A 84 -18.65 20.87 15.89
C PHE A 84 -18.29 22.14 15.07
N PRO A 85 -18.15 23.31 15.72
CA PRO A 85 -17.75 24.55 15.04
C PRO A 85 -16.29 24.52 14.61
N PHE A 86 -16.04 24.83 13.34
CA PHE A 86 -14.69 24.92 12.77
C PHE A 86 -14.59 26.04 11.75
N SER A 87 -13.38 26.33 11.33
CA SER A 87 -13.12 27.18 10.17
C SER A 87 -12.35 26.40 9.12
N THR A 88 -12.57 26.73 7.86
CA THR A 88 -11.77 26.19 6.76
C THR A 88 -11.13 27.33 5.98
N HIS A 89 -9.84 27.17 5.69
CA HIS A 89 -9.11 28.00 4.78
C HIS A 89 -8.93 27.23 3.48
N VAL A 90 -9.49 27.76 2.41
CA VAL A 90 -9.47 27.14 1.07
C VAL A 90 -8.62 28.02 0.17
N SER A 91 -7.61 27.46 -0.48
CA SER A 91 -6.77 28.18 -1.44
C SER A 91 -6.65 27.42 -2.75
N LEU A 92 -6.55 28.18 -3.83
CA LEU A 92 -6.40 27.67 -5.19
C LEU A 92 -5.08 28.16 -5.77
N SER A 93 -4.24 27.23 -6.25
CA SER A 93 -3.02 27.53 -6.98
C SER A 93 -2.67 26.46 -7.99
N GLN A 94 -1.99 26.83 -9.08
CA GLN A 94 -1.54 25.89 -10.11
C GLN A 94 -0.62 24.79 -9.56
N GLU A 95 0.26 25.13 -8.62
CA GLU A 95 1.22 24.18 -8.05
C GLU A 95 0.56 23.21 -7.07
N LEU A 96 -0.25 23.76 -6.14
CA LEU A 96 -0.85 22.99 -5.04
C LEU A 96 -2.26 22.48 -5.36
N GLY A 97 -2.90 22.96 -6.46
CA GLY A 97 -4.28 22.64 -6.75
C GLY A 97 -5.24 23.30 -5.74
N LEU A 98 -6.25 22.58 -5.27
CA LEU A 98 -7.20 23.01 -4.25
C LEU A 98 -6.76 22.51 -2.88
N GLU A 99 -6.20 23.40 -2.06
CA GLU A 99 -5.82 23.11 -0.69
C GLU A 99 -6.95 23.51 0.27
N ILE A 100 -7.26 22.62 1.21
CA ILE A 100 -8.25 22.83 2.26
C ILE A 100 -7.62 22.54 3.62
N VAL A 101 -7.53 23.59 4.46
CA VAL A 101 -7.05 23.49 5.84
C VAL A 101 -8.21 23.71 6.78
N LEU A 102 -8.42 22.76 7.68
CA LEU A 102 -9.48 22.79 8.68
C LEU A 102 -8.86 23.13 10.04
N SER A 103 -9.40 24.15 10.70
CA SER A 103 -8.95 24.62 11.99
C SER A 103 -10.13 24.68 12.96
N ALA A 104 -9.92 24.20 14.18
CA ALA A 104 -10.90 24.30 15.26
C ALA A 104 -10.17 24.55 16.58
N ARG A 105 -10.93 24.72 17.66
CA ARG A 105 -10.36 24.78 18.99
C ARG A 105 -9.65 23.45 19.29
N LYS A 106 -8.36 23.49 19.64
CA LYS A 106 -7.52 22.30 19.78
C LYS A 106 -8.02 21.31 20.83
N ASP A 107 -8.59 21.82 21.92
CA ASP A 107 -9.18 21.04 23.01
C ASP A 107 -10.65 20.62 22.79
N ALA A 108 -11.21 20.98 21.62
CA ALA A 108 -12.56 20.57 21.27
C ALA A 108 -12.64 19.05 21.14
N TYR A 109 -13.58 18.44 21.85
CA TYR A 109 -13.84 17.01 21.76
C TYR A 109 -14.38 16.67 20.37
N ILE A 110 -13.76 15.69 19.72
CA ILE A 110 -14.29 15.03 18.54
C ILE A 110 -14.08 13.53 18.65
N LYS A 111 -14.96 12.75 18.06
CA LYS A 111 -14.72 11.35 17.76
C LYS A 111 -14.20 11.22 16.33
N GLU A 112 -14.93 11.76 15.42
CA GLU A 112 -14.60 11.92 13.99
C GLU A 112 -15.48 13.02 13.40
N PHE A 113 -15.06 13.59 12.26
CA PHE A 113 -15.92 14.41 11.44
C PHE A 113 -15.54 14.33 9.95
N ASN A 114 -16.52 14.66 9.09
CA ASN A 114 -16.39 14.50 7.65
C ASN A 114 -16.51 15.88 6.99
N TYR A 115 -15.41 16.37 6.41
CA TYR A 115 -15.37 17.57 5.60
C TYR A 115 -14.04 17.63 4.84
N PRO A 116 -14.03 18.04 3.55
CA PRO A 116 -15.20 18.27 2.69
C PRO A 116 -15.90 16.95 2.34
N GLY A 117 -17.09 17.03 1.72
CA GLY A 117 -17.80 15.88 1.19
C GLY A 117 -17.09 15.30 -0.04
N SER A 118 -17.56 14.16 -0.52
CA SER A 118 -17.01 13.50 -1.71
C SER A 118 -17.35 14.29 -2.98
N PHE A 119 -16.43 14.35 -3.93
CA PHE A 119 -16.70 14.91 -5.25
C PHE A 119 -17.27 13.84 -6.20
N HIS A 120 -18.20 14.24 -7.06
CA HIS A 120 -18.76 13.45 -8.14
C HIS A 120 -18.89 14.28 -9.42
N THR A 121 -19.17 13.60 -10.51
CA THR A 121 -19.54 14.18 -11.80
C THR A 121 -20.77 13.43 -12.36
N ASP A 122 -21.45 13.98 -13.32
CA ASP A 122 -22.67 13.40 -13.92
C ASP A 122 -22.40 12.14 -14.78
N ASN A 123 -21.14 11.75 -14.91
CA ASN A 123 -20.71 10.63 -15.72
C ASN A 123 -20.36 9.42 -14.83
N ASN A 124 -20.85 8.23 -15.18
CA ASN A 124 -20.52 6.96 -14.54
C ASN A 124 -19.31 6.22 -15.16
N GLU A 125 -18.72 6.77 -16.23
CA GLU A 125 -17.57 6.19 -16.93
C GLU A 125 -16.24 6.49 -16.24
N TYR A 126 -16.16 6.19 -14.91
CA TYR A 126 -14.99 6.43 -14.07
C TYR A 126 -14.51 5.19 -13.36
N TYR A 127 -13.22 5.18 -13.05
CA TYR A 127 -12.57 4.30 -12.10
C TYR A 127 -12.25 5.03 -10.80
N LEU A 128 -12.46 4.36 -9.67
CA LEU A 128 -11.84 4.70 -8.41
C LEU A 128 -10.41 4.13 -8.39
N LEU A 129 -9.42 4.95 -8.08
CA LEU A 129 -8.03 4.56 -7.85
C LEU A 129 -7.86 4.25 -6.38
N CYS A 130 -7.64 2.98 -6.05
CA CYS A 130 -7.46 2.53 -4.69
C CYS A 130 -5.99 2.20 -4.43
N THR A 131 -5.38 2.84 -3.45
CA THR A 131 -3.98 2.62 -3.05
C THR A 131 -3.84 1.50 -2.02
N ASP A 132 -4.65 0.45 -2.17
CA ASP A 132 -4.60 -0.79 -1.39
C ASP A 132 -3.68 -1.78 -2.10
N GLY A 133 -2.61 -2.20 -1.45
CA GLY A 133 -1.55 -2.98 -2.08
C GLY A 133 -0.90 -2.25 -3.25
N ALA A 134 -0.59 -2.97 -4.33
CA ALA A 134 0.00 -2.41 -5.55
C ALA A 134 -0.92 -1.36 -6.21
N GLY A 135 -2.23 -1.56 -6.13
CA GLY A 135 -3.24 -0.63 -6.64
C GLY A 135 -4.30 -1.26 -7.53
N MET A 136 -5.46 -0.61 -7.55
CA MET A 136 -6.62 -1.06 -8.34
C MET A 136 -7.32 0.08 -9.07
N LEU A 137 -7.84 -0.25 -10.26
CA LEU A 137 -8.84 0.52 -11.00
C LEU A 137 -10.20 -0.14 -10.77
N LEU A 138 -11.06 0.48 -9.97
CA LEU A 138 -12.38 -0.05 -9.67
C LEU A 138 -13.44 0.74 -10.42
N PRO A 139 -14.19 0.12 -11.35
CA PRO A 139 -15.32 0.80 -11.98
C PRO A 139 -16.30 1.30 -10.91
N VAL A 140 -16.60 2.59 -10.90
CA VAL A 140 -17.46 3.19 -9.85
C VAL A 140 -18.90 2.66 -9.87
N ASP A 141 -19.33 2.11 -11.00
CA ASP A 141 -20.64 1.52 -11.23
C ASP A 141 -20.69 -0.01 -11.00
N ASP A 142 -19.57 -0.67 -10.74
CA ASP A 142 -19.53 -2.11 -10.46
C ASP A 142 -20.11 -2.41 -9.07
N THR A 143 -21.32 -3.03 -9.06
CA THR A 143 -21.99 -3.42 -7.81
C THR A 143 -21.52 -4.76 -7.25
N THR A 144 -20.70 -5.50 -7.99
CA THR A 144 -20.21 -6.83 -7.60
C THR A 144 -18.90 -6.77 -6.80
N TYR A 145 -18.18 -5.64 -6.89
CA TYR A 145 -17.00 -5.42 -6.07
C TYR A 145 -17.41 -5.19 -4.62
N PRO A 146 -16.76 -5.85 -3.64
CA PRO A 146 -17.09 -5.72 -2.23
C PRO A 146 -16.59 -4.38 -1.64
N LEU A 147 -16.89 -3.28 -2.32
CA LEU A 147 -16.73 -1.95 -1.75
C LEU A 147 -17.81 -1.75 -0.70
N GLY A 148 -17.49 -2.09 0.54
CA GLY A 148 -18.31 -1.69 1.68
C GLY A 148 -18.24 -0.16 1.89
N ASN A 149 -19.25 0.38 2.57
CA ASN A 149 -19.19 1.72 3.15
C ASN A 149 -18.15 1.70 4.28
N GLY A 150 -16.87 1.77 3.94
CA GLY A 150 -15.74 1.53 4.83
C GLY A 150 -14.73 2.66 4.86
N ARG A 151 -14.07 2.79 5.99
CA ARG A 151 -12.91 3.68 6.15
C ARG A 151 -11.64 2.91 5.85
N THR A 152 -10.77 3.50 5.06
CA THR A 152 -9.41 3.01 4.84
C THR A 152 -8.45 3.97 5.53
N TYR A 153 -7.86 3.52 6.62
CA TYR A 153 -6.92 4.30 7.42
C TYR A 153 -5.55 4.34 6.77
N PHE A 154 -4.77 5.37 7.09
CA PHE A 154 -3.39 5.46 6.68
C PHE A 154 -2.52 4.52 7.50
N CYS A 155 -2.11 3.43 6.90
CA CYS A 155 -1.14 2.45 7.40
C CYS A 155 -0.93 1.36 6.35
N GLY A 156 0.00 0.45 6.54
CA GLY A 156 0.33 -0.61 5.60
C GLY A 156 -0.83 -1.49 5.17
N GLY A 157 -1.67 -1.92 6.11
CA GLY A 157 -2.87 -2.73 5.81
C GLY A 157 -4.11 -1.91 5.39
N GLY A 158 -3.94 -0.62 5.11
CA GLY A 158 -4.98 0.29 4.61
C GLY A 158 -4.51 1.07 3.40
N LEU A 159 -4.45 2.41 3.51
CA LEU A 159 -3.81 3.25 2.51
C LEU A 159 -2.29 3.10 2.63
N SER A 160 -1.66 2.39 1.71
CA SER A 160 -0.19 2.27 1.64
C SER A 160 0.47 3.61 1.26
N MET A 161 -0.29 4.45 0.58
CA MET A 161 0.03 5.84 0.22
C MET A 161 -1.13 6.73 0.65
N ALA A 162 -0.85 7.90 1.20
CA ALA A 162 -1.84 8.80 1.80
C ALA A 162 -2.76 9.50 0.79
N TRP A 163 -3.25 8.79 -0.24
CA TRP A 163 -4.13 9.35 -1.25
C TRP A 163 -5.10 8.33 -1.85
N MET A 164 -6.12 8.83 -2.50
CA MET A 164 -7.05 8.12 -3.37
C MET A 164 -7.42 9.03 -4.54
N GLY A 165 -7.88 8.47 -5.65
CA GLY A 165 -8.23 9.27 -6.82
C GLY A 165 -9.36 8.69 -7.65
N MET A 166 -9.76 9.43 -8.65
CA MET A 166 -10.68 9.01 -9.70
C MET A 166 -10.10 9.36 -11.08
N THR A 167 -10.36 8.54 -12.07
CA THR A 167 -10.04 8.83 -13.48
C THR A 167 -11.13 8.30 -14.39
N ASP A 168 -11.41 9.00 -15.50
CA ASP A 168 -12.31 8.44 -16.51
C ASP A 168 -11.68 7.23 -17.21
N LYS A 169 -12.54 6.43 -17.87
CA LYS A 169 -12.11 5.21 -18.57
C LYS A 169 -11.18 5.48 -19.76
N GLN A 170 -11.08 6.72 -20.22
CA GLN A 170 -10.19 7.18 -21.28
C GLN A 170 -8.89 7.82 -20.76
N PHE A 171 -8.75 7.96 -19.43
CA PHE A 171 -7.61 8.60 -18.75
C PHE A 171 -7.36 10.07 -19.11
N ASN A 172 -8.43 10.79 -19.50
CA ASN A 172 -8.41 12.20 -19.91
C ASN A 172 -8.91 13.16 -18.83
N SER A 173 -9.50 12.64 -17.75
CA SER A 173 -10.08 13.49 -16.71
C SER A 173 -10.06 12.75 -15.39
N GLY A 174 -9.82 13.46 -14.31
CA GLY A 174 -9.81 12.86 -12.98
C GLY A 174 -9.43 13.82 -11.89
N TYR A 175 -9.45 13.34 -10.66
CA TYR A 175 -8.86 14.04 -9.52
C TYR A 175 -8.24 13.06 -8.52
N MET A 176 -7.33 13.56 -7.72
CA MET A 176 -6.83 12.89 -6.54
C MET A 176 -6.97 13.76 -5.31
N ALA A 177 -7.08 13.13 -4.15
CA ALA A 177 -7.06 13.78 -2.85
C ALA A 177 -5.90 13.22 -2.02
N ILE A 178 -4.97 14.09 -1.62
CA ILE A 178 -3.82 13.76 -0.78
C ILE A 178 -4.13 14.19 0.66
N LEU A 179 -4.12 13.24 1.59
CA LEU A 179 -4.18 13.52 3.02
C LEU A 179 -2.81 14.06 3.47
N GLU A 180 -2.71 15.38 3.67
CA GLU A 180 -1.44 16.02 4.10
C GLU A 180 -1.15 15.81 5.59
N THR A 181 -2.18 15.52 6.37
CA THR A 181 -2.12 15.14 7.78
C THR A 181 -2.74 13.74 7.98
N PRO A 182 -2.06 12.66 7.50
CA PRO A 182 -2.69 11.37 7.31
C PRO A 182 -2.88 10.54 8.59
N PHE A 183 -2.12 10.82 9.66
CA PHE A 183 -2.07 9.96 10.86
C PHE A 183 -3.40 9.90 11.60
N ASP A 184 -4.13 11.02 11.70
CA ASP A 184 -5.47 11.08 12.28
C ASP A 184 -6.54 11.27 11.19
N ALA A 185 -6.41 10.49 10.10
CA ALA A 185 -7.31 10.55 8.96
C ALA A 185 -7.61 9.16 8.37
N ALA A 186 -8.68 9.10 7.60
CA ALA A 186 -9.03 7.99 6.73
C ALA A 186 -9.67 8.52 5.46
N LEU A 187 -9.75 7.70 4.42
CA LEU A 187 -10.64 7.94 3.28
C LEU A 187 -11.81 6.96 3.36
N ARG A 188 -13.02 7.48 3.29
CA ARG A 188 -14.25 6.68 3.31
C ARG A 188 -14.76 6.55 1.89
N THR A 189 -14.91 5.31 1.42
CA THR A 189 -15.67 5.02 0.21
C THR A 189 -17.15 4.88 0.56
N THR A 190 -18.02 5.43 -0.28
CA THR A 190 -19.47 5.39 -0.09
C THR A 190 -20.13 5.09 -1.43
N ARG A 191 -21.01 4.10 -1.44
CA ARG A 191 -21.90 3.88 -2.59
C ARG A 191 -23.13 4.78 -2.42
N GLN A 192 -23.28 5.69 -3.37
CA GLN A 192 -24.38 6.66 -3.39
C GLN A 192 -25.71 5.99 -3.79
N GLU A 193 -26.84 6.69 -3.61
CA GLU A 193 -28.17 6.19 -3.99
C GLU A 193 -28.28 5.82 -5.48
N ASN A 194 -27.57 6.54 -6.34
CA ASN A 194 -27.47 6.21 -7.77
C ASN A 194 -26.59 5.00 -8.09
N GLY A 195 -26.07 4.31 -7.07
CA GLY A 195 -25.22 3.13 -7.20
C GLY A 195 -23.73 3.43 -7.46
N LEU A 196 -23.33 4.68 -7.70
CA LEU A 196 -21.94 5.05 -7.96
C LEU A 196 -21.13 5.14 -6.66
N VAL A 197 -19.86 4.76 -6.74
CA VAL A 197 -18.94 4.88 -5.60
C VAL A 197 -18.19 6.20 -5.65
N THR A 198 -18.14 6.89 -4.52
CA THR A 198 -17.34 8.09 -4.29
C THR A 198 -16.48 7.94 -3.03
N PHE A 199 -15.56 8.87 -2.80
CA PHE A 199 -14.76 8.86 -1.58
C PHE A 199 -14.60 10.26 -0.98
N ALA A 200 -14.44 10.33 0.36
CA ALA A 200 -14.27 11.56 1.11
C ALA A 200 -13.32 11.35 2.31
N PRO A 201 -12.66 12.41 2.80
CA PRO A 201 -11.88 12.34 4.02
C PRO A 201 -12.77 12.16 5.25
N VAL A 202 -12.21 11.44 6.21
CA VAL A 202 -12.73 11.33 7.58
C VAL A 202 -11.59 11.73 8.51
N TRP A 203 -11.82 12.75 9.32
CA TRP A 203 -10.87 13.22 10.31
C TRP A 203 -11.14 12.59 11.66
N LEU A 204 -10.12 12.04 12.26
CA LEU A 204 -10.17 11.36 13.54
C LEU A 204 -9.69 12.30 14.66
N SER A 205 -10.09 12.00 15.89
CA SER A 205 -9.52 12.66 17.06
C SER A 205 -8.02 12.39 17.21
N SER A 206 -7.34 13.33 17.86
CA SER A 206 -6.03 13.12 18.46
C SER A 206 -6.18 13.23 19.98
N PHE A 207 -6.03 12.12 20.71
CA PHE A 207 -6.36 12.01 22.12
C PHE A 207 -7.77 12.58 22.47
N ASP A 208 -8.78 12.13 21.74
CA ASP A 208 -10.19 12.56 21.84
C ASP A 208 -10.45 14.03 21.54
N THR A 209 -9.47 14.78 21.10
CA THR A 209 -9.62 16.20 20.76
C THR A 209 -9.30 16.45 19.29
N PHE A 210 -9.61 17.65 18.82
CA PHE A 210 -9.18 18.07 17.48
C PHE A 210 -7.66 18.15 17.38
N GLY A 211 -6.97 18.63 18.41
CA GLY A 211 -5.53 18.61 18.59
C GLY A 211 -4.73 19.56 17.69
N TYR A 212 -4.89 19.46 16.37
CA TYR A 212 -4.17 20.23 15.37
C TYR A 212 -4.97 20.38 14.09
N ASP A 213 -4.56 21.31 13.22
CA ASP A 213 -5.23 21.58 11.94
C ASP A 213 -5.16 20.34 11.01
N ARG A 214 -6.24 20.08 10.28
CA ARG A 214 -6.32 18.99 9.29
C ARG A 214 -6.15 19.57 7.89
N LYS A 215 -5.39 18.89 7.06
CA LYS A 215 -5.06 19.37 5.73
C LYS A 215 -5.26 18.29 4.66
N ILE A 216 -5.94 18.66 3.58
CA ILE A 216 -6.13 17.85 2.38
C ILE A 216 -5.90 18.71 1.14
N THR A 217 -5.30 18.12 0.11
CA THR A 217 -5.08 18.80 -1.17
C THR A 217 -5.69 17.96 -2.29
N TYR A 218 -6.49 18.62 -3.13
CA TYR A 218 -7.07 18.02 -4.33
C TYR A 218 -6.32 18.52 -5.56
N HIS A 219 -5.94 17.59 -6.44
CA HIS A 219 -5.38 17.90 -7.76
C HIS A 219 -6.32 17.38 -8.82
N PHE A 220 -6.60 18.21 -9.82
CA PHE A 220 -7.47 17.86 -10.94
C PHE A 220 -6.62 17.66 -12.21
N PHE A 221 -6.98 16.65 -13.01
CA PHE A 221 -6.22 16.21 -14.16
C PHE A 221 -7.09 16.24 -15.41
N HIS A 222 -6.50 16.68 -16.52
CA HIS A 222 -7.13 16.73 -17.84
C HIS A 222 -6.50 15.74 -18.82
N GLU A 223 -5.44 15.03 -18.40
CA GLU A 223 -4.73 14.01 -19.17
C GLU A 223 -3.91 13.09 -18.24
N GLY A 224 -3.45 11.96 -18.77
CA GLY A 224 -2.48 11.06 -18.12
C GLY A 224 -3.05 10.13 -17.06
N GLY A 225 -4.32 10.27 -16.68
CA GLY A 225 -5.04 9.34 -15.79
C GLY A 225 -4.31 9.03 -14.50
N TYR A 226 -4.28 7.73 -14.14
CA TYR A 226 -3.61 7.26 -12.91
C TYR A 226 -2.09 7.45 -12.93
N ILE A 227 -1.46 7.49 -14.11
CA ILE A 227 -0.01 7.75 -14.22
C ILE A 227 0.29 9.17 -13.73
N ALA A 228 -0.44 10.16 -14.25
CA ALA A 228 -0.26 11.56 -13.86
C ALA A 228 -0.51 11.75 -12.34
N GLN A 229 -1.48 11.05 -11.78
CA GLN A 229 -1.77 11.07 -10.33
C GLN A 229 -0.62 10.47 -9.52
N CYS A 230 -0.10 9.30 -9.92
CA CYS A 230 1.06 8.69 -9.27
C CYS A 230 2.32 9.57 -9.35
N LYS A 231 2.60 10.18 -10.52
CA LYS A 231 3.74 11.09 -10.67
C LYS A 231 3.57 12.36 -9.81
N LYS A 232 2.36 12.90 -9.72
CA LYS A 232 2.06 14.02 -8.82
C LYS A 232 2.30 13.64 -7.35
N TYR A 233 1.88 12.43 -6.94
CA TYR A 233 2.15 11.95 -5.59
C TYR A 233 3.63 11.72 -5.34
N ARG A 234 4.34 11.12 -6.32
CA ARG A 234 5.80 10.97 -6.25
C ARG A 234 6.49 12.31 -6.02
N ASP A 235 6.17 13.34 -6.83
CA ASP A 235 6.73 14.69 -6.66
C ASP A 235 6.45 15.27 -5.27
N TYR A 236 5.25 15.05 -4.75
CA TYR A 236 4.84 15.50 -3.43
C TYR A 236 5.69 14.89 -2.31
N ILE A 237 5.89 13.56 -2.29
CA ILE A 237 6.67 12.90 -1.25
C ILE A 237 8.18 13.18 -1.37
N TRP A 238 8.70 13.34 -2.61
CA TRP A 238 10.08 13.77 -2.84
C TRP A 238 10.35 15.17 -2.29
N LYS A 239 9.47 16.13 -2.56
CA LYS A 239 9.55 17.49 -1.98
C LYS A 239 9.53 17.48 -0.46
N LYS A 240 8.91 16.49 0.17
CA LYS A 240 8.89 16.32 1.63
C LYS A 240 10.10 15.55 2.18
N ASN A 241 11.05 15.12 1.34
CA ASN A 241 12.18 14.27 1.72
C ASN A 241 11.76 12.97 2.43
N GLN A 242 10.65 12.37 2.04
CA GLN A 242 10.11 11.15 2.62
C GLN A 242 10.49 9.89 1.83
N VAL A 243 11.43 9.99 0.91
CA VAL A 243 11.91 8.87 0.08
C VAL A 243 13.43 8.81 0.11
N THR A 244 13.93 7.59 0.19
CA THR A 244 15.32 7.24 -0.06
C THR A 244 15.34 6.11 -1.07
N THR A 245 16.02 6.26 -2.17
CA THR A 245 16.08 5.24 -3.23
C THR A 245 16.91 4.04 -2.82
N LEU A 246 16.67 2.87 -3.45
CA LEU A 246 17.49 1.66 -3.26
C LEU A 246 18.97 1.92 -3.63
N LYS A 247 19.23 2.78 -4.63
CA LYS A 247 20.60 3.22 -4.98
C LYS A 247 21.28 3.97 -3.84
N GLU A 248 20.55 4.79 -3.10
CA GLU A 248 21.07 5.51 -1.93
C GLU A 248 21.23 4.59 -0.73
N LYS A 249 20.22 3.75 -0.44
CA LYS A 249 20.26 2.75 0.64
C LYS A 249 21.43 1.77 0.48
N ARG A 250 21.69 1.34 -0.78
CA ARG A 250 22.81 0.46 -1.13
C ARG A 250 24.19 1.02 -0.72
N LYS A 251 24.38 2.33 -0.75
CA LYS A 251 25.67 2.95 -0.33
C LYS A 251 26.03 2.61 1.11
N LYS A 252 25.00 2.46 1.96
CA LYS A 252 25.14 2.11 3.38
C LYS A 252 25.04 0.59 3.60
N LEU A 253 24.20 -0.09 2.83
CA LEU A 253 23.83 -1.50 2.95
C LEU A 253 24.09 -2.25 1.63
N PRO A 254 25.37 -2.55 1.28
CA PRO A 254 25.70 -3.18 -0.01
C PRO A 254 25.06 -4.57 -0.22
N ALA A 255 24.69 -5.27 0.85
CA ALA A 255 24.02 -6.56 0.79
C ALA A 255 22.69 -6.53 0.02
N ILE A 256 22.08 -5.34 -0.16
CA ILE A 256 20.88 -5.15 -1.00
C ILE A 256 21.09 -5.67 -2.43
N ASP A 257 22.32 -5.61 -2.97
CA ASP A 257 22.63 -6.10 -4.31
C ASP A 257 22.31 -7.59 -4.50
N LYS A 258 22.41 -8.40 -3.45
CA LYS A 258 22.08 -9.82 -3.52
C LYS A 258 20.58 -10.05 -3.69
N MET A 259 19.77 -9.17 -3.12
CA MET A 259 18.31 -9.26 -3.16
C MET A 259 17.72 -8.74 -4.49
N ILE A 260 18.35 -7.75 -5.12
CA ILE A 260 17.83 -7.17 -6.37
C ILE A 260 17.71 -8.22 -7.47
N GLY A 261 16.48 -8.44 -7.92
CA GLY A 261 16.14 -9.45 -8.92
C GLY A 261 16.21 -10.89 -8.41
N ALA A 262 16.20 -11.09 -7.11
CA ALA A 262 16.11 -12.41 -6.48
C ALA A 262 14.64 -12.75 -6.18
N PRO A 263 14.23 -14.03 -6.22
CA PRO A 263 13.00 -14.46 -5.59
C PRO A 263 13.14 -14.37 -4.06
N HIS A 264 12.05 -14.05 -3.38
CA HIS A 264 12.00 -14.08 -1.92
C HIS A 264 11.46 -15.46 -1.49
N ILE A 265 12.23 -16.19 -0.68
CA ILE A 265 11.96 -17.58 -0.36
C ILE A 265 11.88 -17.79 1.14
N TYR A 266 10.71 -18.20 1.64
CA TYR A 266 10.58 -18.73 2.99
C TYR A 266 10.91 -20.21 3.00
N VAL A 267 11.88 -20.62 3.81
CA VAL A 267 12.30 -22.02 3.92
C VAL A 267 11.76 -22.68 5.19
N TRP A 268 11.26 -23.92 5.03
CA TRP A 268 10.61 -24.69 6.07
C TRP A 268 11.21 -26.09 6.13
N ASP A 269 11.11 -26.76 7.30
CA ASP A 269 11.52 -28.16 7.49
C ASP A 269 12.89 -28.45 6.84
N THR A 270 12.96 -29.41 5.95
CA THR A 270 14.16 -29.79 5.19
C THR A 270 14.70 -28.72 4.24
N GLY A 271 13.91 -27.69 3.96
CA GLY A 271 14.39 -26.50 3.23
C GLY A 271 15.40 -25.66 4.02
N ARG A 272 15.54 -25.90 5.34
CA ARG A 272 16.49 -25.23 6.22
C ARG A 272 17.86 -25.93 6.31
N GLU A 273 18.11 -26.87 5.42
CA GLU A 273 19.40 -27.54 5.28
C GLU A 273 20.29 -26.82 4.27
N VAL A 274 21.60 -26.72 4.58
CA VAL A 274 22.58 -26.16 3.62
C VAL A 274 22.64 -26.98 2.33
N SER A 275 22.45 -28.33 2.45
CA SER A 275 22.38 -29.24 1.30
C SER A 275 21.27 -28.85 0.32
N PHE A 276 20.12 -28.40 0.82
CA PHE A 276 19.02 -27.93 -0.01
C PHE A 276 19.37 -26.62 -0.74
N ALA A 277 20.05 -25.70 -0.08
CA ALA A 277 20.53 -24.47 -0.72
C ALA A 277 21.54 -24.77 -1.85
N HIS A 278 22.43 -25.77 -1.66
CA HIS A 278 23.31 -26.26 -2.72
C HIS A 278 22.55 -26.89 -3.89
N GLU A 279 21.49 -27.63 -3.62
CA GLU A 279 20.61 -28.22 -4.64
C GLU A 279 19.95 -27.12 -5.51
N MET A 280 19.34 -26.11 -4.89
CA MET A 280 18.79 -24.96 -5.61
C MET A 280 19.87 -24.24 -6.46
N LYS A 281 21.08 -24.06 -5.90
CA LYS A 281 22.20 -23.44 -6.62
C LYS A 281 22.62 -24.25 -7.84
N THR A 282 22.72 -25.57 -7.68
CA THR A 282 23.06 -26.50 -8.76
C THR A 282 21.99 -26.50 -9.87
N ALA A 283 20.73 -26.34 -9.49
CA ALA A 283 19.60 -26.21 -10.42
C ALA A 283 19.54 -24.86 -11.14
N GLY A 284 20.46 -23.90 -10.84
CA GLY A 284 20.57 -22.64 -11.51
C GLY A 284 19.83 -21.47 -10.83
N ILE A 285 19.39 -21.63 -9.60
CA ILE A 285 18.88 -20.50 -8.79
C ILE A 285 20.08 -19.75 -8.22
N ASP A 286 20.61 -18.80 -8.99
CA ASP A 286 21.85 -18.11 -8.65
C ASP A 286 21.72 -17.04 -7.57
N LYS A 287 20.56 -16.44 -7.45
CA LYS A 287 20.20 -15.43 -6.44
C LYS A 287 18.92 -15.80 -5.75
N ALA A 288 18.86 -15.59 -4.44
CA ALA A 288 17.64 -15.69 -3.64
C ALA A 288 17.79 -14.85 -2.37
N LEU A 289 16.68 -14.33 -1.86
CA LEU A 289 16.55 -13.88 -0.48
C LEU A 289 15.94 -15.03 0.31
N ILE A 290 16.73 -15.68 1.14
CA ILE A 290 16.30 -16.80 1.98
C ILE A 290 15.87 -16.29 3.35
N LEU A 291 14.61 -16.51 3.68
CA LEU A 291 14.00 -16.12 4.95
C LEU A 291 13.57 -17.37 5.74
N TRP A 292 13.79 -17.38 7.05
CA TRP A 292 13.30 -18.43 7.89
C TRP A 292 12.71 -17.90 9.21
N ASP A 293 11.76 -18.65 9.76
CA ASP A 293 11.04 -18.28 10.98
C ASP A 293 11.56 -19.07 12.17
N ALA A 294 12.05 -18.36 13.18
CA ALA A 294 12.56 -18.96 14.42
C ALA A 294 11.47 -19.51 15.37
N ASN A 295 10.19 -19.34 15.05
CA ASN A 295 9.10 -19.94 15.84
C ASN A 295 8.82 -21.40 15.50
N HIS A 296 9.35 -21.90 14.40
CA HIS A 296 9.08 -23.26 13.92
C HIS A 296 10.37 -24.07 13.84
N THR A 297 10.31 -25.31 14.32
CA THR A 297 11.39 -26.29 14.19
C THR A 297 11.30 -27.04 12.86
N PRO A 298 12.41 -27.65 12.37
CA PRO A 298 13.76 -27.60 12.91
C PRO A 298 14.42 -26.23 12.72
N TYR A 299 15.36 -25.87 13.60
CA TYR A 299 16.23 -24.71 13.39
C TYR A 299 17.33 -25.06 12.39
N PRO A 300 17.79 -24.10 11.59
CA PRO A 300 18.99 -24.29 10.77
C PRO A 300 20.20 -24.66 11.64
N GLU A 301 21.13 -25.39 11.07
CA GLU A 301 22.41 -25.71 11.75
C GLU A 301 23.27 -24.46 11.95
N SER A 302 24.19 -24.50 12.90
CA SER A 302 25.12 -23.40 13.17
C SER A 302 25.95 -23.06 11.94
N GLY A 303 26.07 -21.74 11.64
CA GLY A 303 26.76 -21.24 10.44
C GLY A 303 25.94 -21.33 9.16
N TYR A 304 24.64 -21.62 9.24
CA TYR A 304 23.73 -21.71 8.10
C TYR A 304 23.78 -20.45 7.22
N ASP A 305 23.59 -19.26 7.83
CA ASP A 305 23.57 -18.00 7.09
C ASP A 305 24.88 -17.70 6.37
N ASP A 306 26.04 -18.01 7.00
CA ASP A 306 27.33 -17.78 6.37
C ASP A 306 27.52 -18.67 5.13
N ARG A 307 27.11 -19.93 5.21
CA ARG A 307 27.16 -20.86 4.06
C ARG A 307 26.22 -20.44 2.94
N LEU A 308 25.03 -19.89 3.25
CA LEU A 308 24.15 -19.34 2.25
C LEU A 308 24.75 -18.10 1.57
N LYS A 309 25.41 -17.23 2.35
CA LYS A 309 26.10 -16.04 1.81
C LYS A 309 27.26 -16.43 0.88
N GLU A 310 27.99 -17.53 1.18
CA GLU A 310 29.03 -18.10 0.31
C GLU A 310 28.45 -18.58 -1.04
N LEU A 311 27.21 -19.08 -1.04
CA LEU A 311 26.48 -19.43 -2.27
C LEU A 311 25.98 -18.21 -3.06
N GLY A 312 26.11 -16.99 -2.50
CA GLY A 312 25.66 -15.76 -3.11
C GLY A 312 24.21 -15.36 -2.77
N TYR A 313 23.57 -16.04 -1.84
CA TYR A 313 22.23 -15.75 -1.38
C TYR A 313 22.23 -14.63 -0.34
N ALA A 314 21.16 -13.84 -0.32
CA ALA A 314 20.83 -12.96 0.80
C ALA A 314 20.12 -13.77 1.89
N THR A 315 20.39 -13.45 3.15
CA THR A 315 19.81 -14.17 4.29
C THR A 315 19.05 -13.25 5.21
N GLY A 316 17.94 -13.71 5.75
CA GLY A 316 17.14 -12.95 6.70
C GLY A 316 16.29 -13.82 7.61
N ALA A 317 15.84 -13.20 8.69
CA ALA A 317 14.89 -13.80 9.61
C ALA A 317 13.53 -13.11 9.53
N TYR A 318 12.48 -13.91 9.68
CA TYR A 318 11.16 -13.41 10.02
C TYR A 318 11.16 -13.05 11.51
N GLU A 319 10.72 -11.86 11.85
CA GLU A 319 10.69 -11.37 13.23
C GLU A 319 9.41 -10.57 13.53
N LEU A 320 9.06 -10.53 14.81
CA LEU A 320 7.84 -9.92 15.31
C LEU A 320 8.11 -9.11 16.58
N PHE A 321 8.18 -7.79 16.48
CA PHE A 321 8.40 -6.87 17.60
C PHE A 321 7.13 -6.15 18.08
N SER A 322 6.01 -6.36 17.41
CA SER A 322 4.73 -5.69 17.68
C SER A 322 3.88 -6.40 18.71
N ASP A 323 4.06 -7.70 18.93
CA ASP A 323 3.15 -8.51 19.73
C ASP A 323 3.71 -8.85 21.11
N LEU A 324 2.83 -8.83 22.11
CA LEU A 324 3.09 -9.30 23.46
C LEU A 324 2.13 -10.43 23.77
N HIS A 325 2.65 -11.64 23.95
CA HIS A 325 1.83 -12.80 24.31
C HIS A 325 1.63 -12.89 25.82
N LYS A 326 0.44 -13.29 26.25
CA LYS A 326 0.19 -13.68 27.64
C LYS A 326 0.83 -15.02 27.89
N ARG A 327 1.54 -15.14 29.02
CA ARG A 327 2.26 -16.35 29.41
C ARG A 327 1.38 -17.61 29.56
N ASP A 328 0.08 -17.43 29.75
CA ASP A 328 -0.85 -18.46 30.18
C ASP A 328 -1.61 -19.15 29.05
N THR A 329 -1.29 -18.85 27.77
CA THR A 329 -1.91 -19.56 26.67
C THR A 329 -1.16 -20.86 26.40
N ALA A 330 -1.77 -21.98 26.72
CA ALA A 330 -1.26 -23.36 26.58
C ALA A 330 -0.66 -23.70 25.20
N TYR A 331 -0.98 -22.92 24.18
CA TYR A 331 -0.46 -23.03 22.81
C TYR A 331 1.06 -22.81 22.72
N TYR A 332 1.65 -22.01 23.63
CA TYR A 332 3.07 -21.66 23.61
C TYR A 332 3.91 -22.36 24.68
N GLU A 333 3.32 -23.16 25.57
CA GLU A 333 4.07 -23.82 26.64
C GLU A 333 5.00 -24.92 26.12
N HIS A 334 4.63 -25.62 25.07
CA HIS A 334 5.43 -26.69 24.50
C HIS A 334 6.60 -26.14 23.70
N ASP A 335 6.36 -25.23 22.76
CA ASP A 335 7.39 -24.56 21.95
C ASP A 335 8.24 -23.61 22.78
N TRP A 336 7.69 -23.12 23.88
CA TRP A 336 8.33 -22.18 24.78
C TRP A 336 9.58 -22.71 25.48
N LYS A 337 9.66 -24.01 25.84
CA LYS A 337 10.83 -24.56 26.48
C LYS A 337 11.97 -24.79 25.49
N GLU A 338 11.66 -25.17 24.28
CA GLU A 338 12.62 -25.38 23.20
C GLU A 338 12.98 -24.10 22.46
N ALA A 339 12.00 -23.24 22.21
CA ALA A 339 12.18 -21.91 21.63
C ALA A 339 12.76 -20.86 22.61
N ARG A 340 13.31 -21.25 23.74
CA ARG A 340 13.95 -20.34 24.73
C ARG A 340 14.93 -19.34 24.11
N ARG A 341 15.51 -19.73 23.00
CA ARG A 341 16.51 -18.99 22.25
C ARG A 341 15.89 -17.82 21.48
N TYR A 342 14.66 -17.96 21.00
CA TYR A 342 14.00 -17.05 20.07
C TYR A 342 12.69 -16.49 20.57
N ARG A 343 12.47 -16.44 21.88
CA ARG A 343 11.24 -15.90 22.47
C ARG A 343 11.02 -14.44 22.08
N ARG A 344 10.24 -14.26 21.05
CA ARG A 344 10.02 -12.95 20.46
C ARG A 344 9.10 -12.08 21.27
N THR A 345 8.15 -12.65 21.96
CA THR A 345 6.94 -11.89 22.31
C THR A 345 6.55 -12.01 23.78
N ALA A 346 7.29 -12.81 24.55
CA ALA A 346 7.01 -12.95 25.96
C ALA A 346 8.11 -12.35 26.80
N TYR A 347 7.74 -11.34 27.52
CA TYR A 347 8.59 -10.61 28.45
C TYR A 347 7.98 -10.74 29.85
N PRO A 348 8.28 -11.82 30.62
CA PRO A 348 7.69 -12.06 31.94
C PRO A 348 7.85 -10.86 32.85
N GLY A 349 6.74 -10.43 33.48
CA GLY A 349 6.69 -9.27 34.37
C GLY A 349 6.75 -7.91 33.67
N MET A 350 6.93 -7.86 32.35
CA MET A 350 7.02 -6.61 31.60
C MET A 350 5.78 -6.29 30.76
N PHE A 351 4.84 -7.22 30.59
CA PHE A 351 3.65 -7.05 29.79
C PHE A 351 2.95 -5.71 30.00
N HIS A 352 2.71 -5.34 31.27
CA HIS A 352 2.06 -4.07 31.59
C HIS A 352 2.89 -2.82 31.31
N LYS A 353 4.21 -2.95 31.22
CA LYS A 353 5.14 -1.85 30.94
C LYS A 353 5.34 -1.61 29.46
N LEU A 354 5.19 -2.67 28.64
CA LEU A 354 5.47 -2.62 27.20
C LEU A 354 4.22 -2.41 26.35
N ALA A 355 3.03 -2.78 26.89
CA ALA A 355 1.79 -2.77 26.11
C ALA A 355 1.29 -1.37 25.79
N ALA A 356 0.86 -1.16 24.56
CA ALA A 356 0.08 0.01 24.20
C ALA A 356 -1.28 0.02 24.91
N ARG A 357 -1.72 1.18 25.41
CA ARG A 357 -2.92 1.35 26.24
C ARG A 357 -3.96 2.20 25.56
N LYS A 358 -5.21 1.77 25.68
CA LYS A 358 -6.38 2.59 25.39
C LYS A 358 -6.65 3.58 26.52
N LYS A 359 -7.55 4.52 26.31
CA LYS A 359 -7.97 5.52 27.28
C LYS A 359 -8.54 4.91 28.58
N ASP A 360 -9.25 3.81 28.49
CA ASP A 360 -9.79 3.06 29.63
C ASP A 360 -8.75 2.19 30.35
N SER A 361 -7.47 2.36 30.03
CA SER A 361 -6.34 1.59 30.53
C SER A 361 -6.30 0.13 30.09
N SER A 362 -7.26 -0.35 29.29
CA SER A 362 -7.17 -1.65 28.65
C SER A 362 -6.09 -1.68 27.55
N THR A 363 -5.71 -2.88 27.10
CA THR A 363 -4.74 -3.05 26.01
C THR A 363 -5.43 -3.20 24.65
N TYR A 364 -4.71 -2.93 23.57
CA TYR A 364 -5.15 -3.28 22.23
C TYR A 364 -4.96 -4.77 22.02
N SER A 365 -6.05 -5.54 21.94
CA SER A 365 -5.99 -7.00 21.76
C SER A 365 -5.65 -7.38 20.33
N ASN A 366 -4.85 -8.44 20.17
CA ASN A 366 -4.63 -9.16 18.93
C ASN A 366 -4.94 -10.65 19.13
N SER A 367 -4.73 -11.47 18.09
CA SER A 367 -5.04 -12.91 18.13
C SER A 367 -4.24 -13.68 19.20
N PHE A 368 -3.10 -13.15 19.64
CA PHE A 368 -2.16 -13.83 20.52
C PHE A 368 -1.99 -13.17 21.91
N GLY A 369 -2.47 -11.94 22.05
CA GLY A 369 -2.31 -11.17 23.30
C GLY A 369 -2.62 -9.71 23.14
N THR A 370 -1.61 -8.86 23.03
CA THR A 370 -1.75 -7.41 22.83
C THR A 370 -0.60 -6.83 22.05
N TYR A 371 -0.79 -5.63 21.51
CA TYR A 371 0.28 -4.90 20.83
C TYR A 371 1.22 -4.21 21.82
N ALA A 372 2.53 -4.35 21.54
CA ALA A 372 3.56 -3.57 22.21
C ALA A 372 3.50 -2.10 21.77
N CYS A 373 3.87 -1.20 22.68
CA CYS A 373 4.12 0.19 22.31
C CYS A 373 5.54 0.29 21.70
N PRO A 374 5.72 0.73 20.45
CA PRO A 374 7.03 0.72 19.80
C PRO A 374 8.07 1.57 20.53
N ALA A 375 7.67 2.60 21.26
CA ALA A 375 8.57 3.43 22.07
C ALA A 375 9.24 2.65 23.22
N THR A 376 8.68 1.53 23.64
CA THR A 376 9.21 0.72 24.75
C THR A 376 10.09 -0.44 24.29
N MET A 377 10.12 -0.75 22.99
CA MET A 377 10.70 -2.00 22.48
C MET A 377 12.20 -1.94 22.20
N ARG A 378 12.82 -0.78 22.19
CA ARG A 378 14.26 -0.62 21.86
C ARG A 378 15.18 -1.56 22.64
N PRO A 379 15.11 -1.69 23.99
CA PRO A 379 16.00 -2.60 24.73
C PRO A 379 15.78 -4.08 24.38
N GLN A 380 14.53 -4.46 24.10
CA GLN A 380 14.16 -5.82 23.73
C GLN A 380 14.65 -6.16 22.32
N ILE A 381 14.53 -5.22 21.39
CA ILE A 381 15.05 -5.35 20.03
C ILE A 381 16.57 -5.51 20.08
N GLU A 382 17.27 -4.65 20.80
CA GLU A 382 18.72 -4.72 20.91
C GLU A 382 19.21 -6.05 21.47
N GLU A 383 18.63 -6.50 22.57
CA GLU A 383 19.00 -7.78 23.21
C GLU A 383 18.80 -8.94 22.27
N ARG A 384 17.67 -8.97 21.55
CA ARG A 384 17.33 -10.08 20.64
C ARG A 384 18.21 -10.10 19.41
N VAL A 385 18.31 -8.97 18.70
CA VAL A 385 19.14 -8.88 17.49
C VAL A 385 20.59 -9.22 17.81
N ARG A 386 21.14 -8.68 18.90
CA ARG A 386 22.50 -8.96 19.34
C ARG A 386 22.73 -10.45 19.65
N ARG A 387 21.75 -11.13 20.23
CA ARG A 387 21.80 -12.57 20.51
C ARG A 387 21.73 -13.39 19.24
N GLU A 388 20.80 -13.09 18.35
CA GLU A 388 20.61 -13.82 17.10
C GLU A 388 21.81 -13.69 16.18
N MET A 389 22.38 -12.48 16.05
CA MET A 389 23.54 -12.22 15.22
C MET A 389 24.80 -13.00 15.57
N LYS A 390 24.90 -13.53 16.82
CA LYS A 390 26.02 -14.39 17.21
C LYS A 390 25.96 -15.77 16.57
N GLU A 391 24.79 -16.24 16.25
CA GLU A 391 24.58 -17.60 15.79
C GLU A 391 24.09 -17.64 14.34
N TYR A 392 23.27 -16.68 13.99
CA TYR A 392 22.68 -16.51 12.66
C TYR A 392 22.90 -15.06 12.23
N PRO A 393 24.05 -14.74 11.62
CA PRO A 393 24.38 -13.38 11.21
C PRO A 393 23.63 -12.98 9.93
N HIS A 394 22.30 -12.77 10.04
CA HIS A 394 21.45 -12.34 8.95
C HIS A 394 21.91 -11.04 8.33
N GLU A 395 21.57 -10.81 7.05
CA GLU A 395 21.73 -9.54 6.37
C GLU A 395 20.51 -8.64 6.50
N CYS A 396 19.33 -9.23 6.82
CA CYS A 396 18.08 -8.49 6.96
C CYS A 396 17.10 -9.12 7.95
N TYR A 397 16.07 -8.35 8.30
CA TYR A 397 14.85 -8.81 8.93
C TYR A 397 13.63 -8.55 8.06
N PHE A 398 12.70 -9.50 8.02
CA PHE A 398 11.32 -9.27 7.67
C PHE A 398 10.54 -9.05 8.97
N LEU A 399 10.03 -7.83 9.20
CA LEU A 399 9.27 -7.49 10.39
C LEU A 399 7.77 -7.61 10.10
N ASP A 400 7.19 -8.69 10.64
CA ASP A 400 5.76 -8.97 10.51
C ASP A 400 4.93 -8.01 11.37
N VAL A 401 3.76 -7.60 10.87
CA VAL A 401 2.78 -6.73 11.53
C VAL A 401 3.29 -5.32 11.86
N TYR A 402 4.58 -5.09 11.96
CA TYR A 402 5.17 -3.90 12.57
C TYR A 402 4.77 -2.59 11.85
N GLN A 403 4.68 -2.61 10.52
CA GLN A 403 4.20 -1.50 9.70
C GLN A 403 2.81 -1.73 9.10
N ALA A 404 2.31 -2.97 9.17
CA ALA A 404 1.02 -3.37 8.61
C ALA A 404 -0.15 -3.04 9.51
N ASN A 405 0.09 -2.96 10.81
CA ASN A 405 -0.93 -2.68 11.79
C ASN A 405 -1.44 -1.24 11.72
N GLY A 406 -2.61 -1.02 12.31
CA GLY A 406 -3.09 0.32 12.59
C GLY A 406 -2.12 1.10 13.50
N LEU A 407 -2.05 2.40 13.28
CA LEU A 407 -1.34 3.29 14.18
C LEU A 407 -2.23 3.58 15.40
N TYR A 408 -1.74 3.30 16.60
CA TYR A 408 -2.51 3.41 17.82
C TYR A 408 -2.12 4.62 18.66
N GLU A 409 -3.09 5.28 19.26
CA GLU A 409 -2.82 6.19 20.36
C GLU A 409 -2.50 5.37 21.61
N CYS A 410 -1.40 5.68 22.28
CA CYS A 410 -1.05 5.03 23.54
C CYS A 410 -1.31 5.97 24.71
N TYR A 411 -2.24 5.61 25.58
CA TYR A 411 -2.57 6.38 26.78
C TYR A 411 -1.80 5.93 28.04
N HIS A 412 -0.72 5.16 27.86
CA HIS A 412 0.09 4.76 29.00
C HIS A 412 0.80 5.97 29.62
N LYS A 413 0.77 6.10 30.95
CA LYS A 413 1.29 7.29 31.67
C LYS A 413 2.79 7.56 31.42
N ASP A 414 3.59 6.51 31.21
CA ASP A 414 5.05 6.61 31.06
C ASP A 414 5.51 6.68 29.59
N HIS A 415 4.64 6.33 28.63
CA HIS A 415 4.95 6.36 27.19
C HIS A 415 3.69 6.69 26.37
N PRO A 416 3.07 7.87 26.59
CA PRO A 416 1.93 8.30 25.78
C PRO A 416 2.40 8.63 24.37
N LEU A 417 1.65 8.19 23.35
CA LEU A 417 1.96 8.46 21.94
C LEU A 417 0.69 8.83 21.17
N THR A 418 0.76 9.87 20.36
CA THR A 418 -0.17 10.07 19.24
C THR A 418 0.09 9.03 18.14
N ARG A 419 -0.81 8.90 17.14
CA ARG A 419 -0.56 7.98 16.01
C ARG A 419 0.67 8.36 15.20
N GLU A 420 0.95 9.65 15.04
CA GLU A 420 2.18 10.15 14.40
C GLU A 420 3.43 9.73 15.18
N GLN A 421 3.43 9.94 16.50
CA GLN A 421 4.53 9.52 17.38
C GLN A 421 4.69 8.00 17.43
N TYR A 422 3.59 7.25 17.28
CA TYR A 422 3.65 5.78 17.16
C TYR A 422 4.38 5.36 15.88
N ALA A 423 4.05 5.97 14.74
CA ALA A 423 4.76 5.75 13.47
C ALA A 423 6.25 6.16 13.58
N GLU A 424 6.54 7.30 14.19
CA GLU A 424 7.91 7.77 14.41
C GLU A 424 8.71 6.77 15.27
N ALA A 425 8.12 6.21 16.32
CA ALA A 425 8.78 5.19 17.14
C ALA A 425 9.10 3.90 16.35
N ILE A 426 8.25 3.51 15.40
CA ILE A 426 8.53 2.41 14.46
C ILE A 426 9.75 2.78 13.60
N ILE A 427 9.77 3.95 12.99
CA ILE A 427 10.88 4.44 12.17
C ILE A 427 12.20 4.43 12.97
N GLN A 428 12.19 4.92 14.21
CA GLN A 428 13.35 4.94 15.07
C GLN A 428 13.89 3.53 15.40
N ASN A 429 13.03 2.52 15.49
CA ASN A 429 13.45 1.15 15.69
C ASN A 429 14.07 0.55 14.41
N TYR A 430 13.50 0.82 13.23
CA TYR A 430 14.10 0.45 11.95
C TYR A 430 15.51 1.04 11.83
N LYS A 431 15.61 2.35 12.01
CA LYS A 431 16.87 3.08 11.94
C LYS A 431 17.91 2.57 12.93
N PHE A 432 17.48 2.21 14.14
CA PHE A 432 18.38 1.65 15.15
C PHE A 432 19.00 0.30 14.70
N ILE A 433 18.19 -0.60 14.15
CA ILE A 433 18.67 -1.91 13.66
C ILE A 433 19.64 -1.67 12.49
N GLU A 434 19.27 -0.79 11.57
CA GLU A 434 20.10 -0.42 10.43
C GLU A 434 21.45 0.18 10.85
N ASP A 435 21.43 1.18 11.76
CA ASP A 435 22.64 1.92 12.18
C ASP A 435 23.55 1.09 13.09
N THR A 436 22.97 0.22 13.94
CA THR A 436 23.73 -0.51 14.95
C THR A 436 24.23 -1.86 14.45
N PHE A 437 23.48 -2.54 13.60
CA PHE A 437 23.76 -3.90 13.16
C PHE A 437 24.04 -4.02 11.66
N GLY A 438 23.83 -2.96 10.88
CA GLY A 438 24.06 -2.96 9.44
C GLY A 438 23.08 -3.82 8.66
N GLN A 439 21.90 -4.09 9.24
CA GLN A 439 20.88 -4.92 8.62
C GLN A 439 19.83 -4.07 7.89
N TYR A 440 19.35 -4.56 6.77
CA TYR A 440 18.24 -3.91 6.09
C TYR A 440 16.89 -4.53 6.48
N MET A 441 15.85 -3.69 6.45
CA MET A 441 14.53 -4.06 6.90
C MET A 441 13.58 -4.34 5.74
N GLY A 442 12.83 -5.41 5.87
CA GLY A 442 11.60 -5.65 5.14
C GLY A 442 10.41 -5.66 6.08
N GLY A 443 9.20 -5.63 5.54
CA GLY A 443 8.00 -5.70 6.35
C GLY A 443 6.78 -6.20 5.60
N GLU A 444 5.73 -6.44 6.37
CA GLU A 444 4.41 -6.76 5.86
C GLU A 444 3.73 -5.48 5.40
N TRP A 445 3.19 -5.45 4.17
CA TRP A 445 2.60 -4.31 3.49
C TRP A 445 3.52 -3.08 3.37
N GLY A 446 3.30 -2.25 2.37
CA GLY A 446 3.98 -0.97 2.20
C GLY A 446 3.25 0.15 2.93
N ALA A 447 4.00 1.11 3.44
CA ALA A 447 3.46 2.34 4.02
C ALA A 447 4.44 3.48 3.80
N ASP A 448 3.95 4.66 3.41
CA ASP A 448 4.77 5.83 3.10
C ASP A 448 5.83 6.13 4.18
N PHE A 449 5.43 6.08 5.45
CA PHE A 449 6.27 6.52 6.57
C PHE A 449 7.50 5.63 6.81
N VAL A 450 7.51 4.37 6.33
CA VAL A 450 8.66 3.46 6.47
C VAL A 450 9.53 3.38 5.23
N VAL A 451 9.10 3.92 4.10
CA VAL A 451 9.85 3.84 2.82
C VAL A 451 11.32 4.25 2.94
N PRO A 452 11.72 5.29 3.70
CA PRO A 452 13.14 5.64 3.84
C PRO A 452 14.02 4.53 4.40
N HIS A 453 13.46 3.60 5.19
CA HIS A 453 14.17 2.54 5.90
C HIS A 453 13.76 1.12 5.49
N SER A 454 12.66 0.96 4.77
CA SER A 454 12.21 -0.34 4.26
C SER A 454 12.84 -0.62 2.89
N ILE A 455 13.40 -1.81 2.70
CA ILE A 455 14.06 -2.23 1.45
C ILE A 455 13.15 -3.10 0.61
N PHE A 456 12.38 -3.95 1.27
CA PHE A 456 11.41 -4.83 0.60
C PHE A 456 10.13 -4.95 1.43
N VAL A 457 9.03 -5.26 0.75
CA VAL A 457 7.73 -5.45 1.40
C VAL A 457 7.00 -6.64 0.79
N HIS A 458 6.49 -7.52 1.64
CA HIS A 458 5.63 -8.62 1.24
C HIS A 458 4.16 -8.25 1.44
N GLY A 459 3.32 -8.68 0.51
CA GLY A 459 1.89 -8.41 0.55
C GLY A 459 1.39 -7.41 -0.47
N MET A 460 2.24 -6.50 -0.97
CA MET A 460 1.79 -5.46 -1.90
C MET A 460 1.16 -5.99 -3.18
N MET A 461 1.67 -7.11 -3.70
CA MET A 461 1.11 -7.78 -4.87
C MET A 461 -0.20 -8.52 -4.58
N THR A 462 -0.54 -8.76 -3.30
CA THR A 462 -1.80 -9.39 -2.87
C THR A 462 -2.78 -8.30 -2.50
N LEU A 463 -3.86 -8.14 -3.27
CA LEU A 463 -4.84 -7.08 -3.04
C LEU A 463 -5.74 -7.44 -1.85
N GLN A 464 -5.55 -6.78 -0.73
CA GLN A 464 -6.13 -7.15 0.56
C GLN A 464 -7.66 -7.22 0.56
N ARG A 465 -8.33 -6.28 -0.10
CA ARG A 465 -9.80 -6.20 -0.11
C ARG A 465 -10.48 -7.41 -0.74
N THR A 466 -9.79 -8.11 -1.63
CA THR A 466 -10.32 -9.28 -2.34
C THR A 466 -9.70 -10.58 -1.86
N TRP A 467 -8.60 -10.49 -1.11
CA TRP A 467 -7.90 -11.64 -0.54
C TRP A 467 -8.67 -12.30 0.61
N PHE A 468 -9.29 -11.51 1.48
CA PHE A 468 -10.03 -11.99 2.65
C PHE A 468 -11.49 -12.38 2.36
N GLY A 469 -11.80 -12.84 1.16
CA GLY A 469 -13.09 -13.45 0.84
C GLY A 469 -13.36 -14.68 1.73
N SER A 470 -14.61 -14.94 2.06
CA SER A 470 -15.01 -16.06 2.94
C SER A 470 -14.55 -17.42 2.43
N GLU A 471 -14.49 -17.57 1.11
CA GLU A 471 -14.16 -18.82 0.41
C GLU A 471 -12.78 -19.39 0.78
N ILE A 472 -11.76 -18.53 0.90
CA ILE A 472 -10.39 -18.96 1.20
C ILE A 472 -10.20 -19.38 2.67
N ASN A 473 -11.12 -19.02 3.55
CA ASN A 473 -11.08 -19.36 4.97
C ASN A 473 -11.91 -20.61 5.29
N GLU A 474 -12.68 -21.14 4.33
CA GLU A 474 -13.57 -22.28 4.52
C GLU A 474 -12.80 -23.59 4.45
N GLN A 475 -12.60 -24.21 5.60
CA GLN A 475 -11.86 -25.48 5.72
C GLN A 475 -12.59 -26.61 4.96
N GLY A 476 -11.81 -27.44 4.28
CA GLY A 476 -12.33 -28.58 3.52
C GLY A 476 -12.73 -28.25 2.10
N THR A 477 -12.67 -26.99 1.67
CA THR A 477 -12.86 -26.62 0.27
C THR A 477 -11.52 -26.62 -0.48
N ILE A 478 -11.60 -26.68 -1.82
CA ILE A 478 -10.43 -26.57 -2.71
C ILE A 478 -9.82 -25.16 -2.69
N TYR A 479 -10.53 -24.18 -2.12
CA TYR A 479 -10.10 -22.77 -1.99
C TYR A 479 -9.35 -22.48 -0.70
N TYR A 480 -9.39 -23.41 0.28
CA TYR A 480 -8.83 -23.16 1.60
C TYR A 480 -7.34 -22.89 1.56
N TYR A 481 -6.93 -21.73 2.06
CA TYR A 481 -5.52 -21.29 1.96
C TYR A 481 -4.60 -21.90 3.03
N GLY A 482 -5.13 -22.63 4.01
CA GLY A 482 -4.33 -23.34 5.01
C GLY A 482 -4.36 -22.69 6.40
N ASN A 483 -3.50 -23.19 7.29
CA ASN A 483 -3.34 -22.69 8.66
C ASN A 483 -1.91 -22.83 9.14
N TRP A 484 -1.60 -22.20 10.28
CA TRP A 484 -0.30 -22.21 10.93
C TRP A 484 -0.06 -23.44 11.86
N LYS A 485 -1.06 -24.28 12.10
CA LYS A 485 -1.02 -25.31 13.15
C LYS A 485 -0.15 -26.54 12.82
N SER A 486 0.14 -26.76 11.55
CA SER A 486 0.98 -27.89 11.14
C SER A 486 2.47 -27.49 11.20
N ASN A 487 3.20 -28.04 12.14
CA ASN A 487 4.65 -27.91 12.28
C ASN A 487 5.28 -29.29 11.96
N PRO A 488 6.36 -29.40 11.20
CA PRO A 488 7.21 -28.31 10.65
C PRO A 488 6.76 -27.73 9.30
N ARG A 489 5.62 -28.16 8.76
CA ARG A 489 5.11 -27.82 7.43
C ARG A 489 3.77 -27.08 7.52
N PRO A 490 3.74 -25.77 7.82
CA PRO A 490 2.49 -25.00 7.85
C PRO A 490 1.80 -25.02 6.48
N SER A 491 0.56 -25.51 6.43
CA SER A 491 -0.17 -25.59 5.16
C SER A 491 -0.46 -24.21 4.53
N ILE A 492 -0.54 -23.16 5.35
CA ILE A 492 -0.64 -21.77 4.89
C ILE A 492 0.58 -21.32 4.08
N MET A 493 1.75 -21.91 4.31
CA MET A 493 2.99 -21.57 3.61
C MET A 493 3.26 -22.52 2.43
N LEU A 494 2.98 -23.80 2.60
CA LEU A 494 3.37 -24.85 1.66
C LEU A 494 2.20 -25.43 0.86
N GLY A 495 0.96 -25.19 1.27
CA GLY A 495 -0.24 -25.73 0.60
C GLY A 495 -0.49 -25.10 -0.77
N THR A 496 -1.14 -25.88 -1.65
CA THR A 496 -1.70 -25.38 -2.91
C THR A 496 -3.22 -25.37 -2.82
N ARG A 497 -3.84 -24.51 -3.64
CA ARG A 497 -5.29 -24.35 -3.71
C ARG A 497 -5.71 -23.94 -5.11
N THR A 498 -7.00 -24.06 -5.41
CA THR A 498 -7.61 -23.46 -6.60
C THR A 498 -7.93 -21.99 -6.33
N ALA A 499 -7.70 -21.13 -7.32
CA ALA A 499 -8.03 -19.72 -7.22
C ALA A 499 -9.57 -19.52 -7.25
N PRO A 500 -10.17 -18.85 -6.23
CA PRO A 500 -11.60 -18.54 -6.25
C PRO A 500 -11.97 -17.54 -7.35
N ASP A 501 -13.22 -17.58 -7.82
CA ASP A 501 -13.73 -16.69 -8.86
C ASP A 501 -13.60 -15.21 -8.47
N THR A 502 -13.86 -14.86 -7.20
CA THR A 502 -13.68 -13.50 -6.67
C THR A 502 -12.24 -13.04 -6.76
N TYR A 503 -11.29 -13.94 -6.43
CA TYR A 503 -9.87 -13.67 -6.56
C TYR A 503 -9.46 -13.49 -8.03
N LEU A 504 -9.94 -14.35 -8.94
CA LEU A 504 -9.67 -14.24 -10.39
C LEU A 504 -10.26 -12.95 -10.98
N LYS A 505 -11.44 -12.55 -10.52
CA LYS A 505 -12.15 -11.39 -11.02
C LYS A 505 -11.49 -10.06 -10.60
N PHE A 506 -10.95 -9.97 -9.40
CA PHE A 506 -10.49 -8.71 -8.82
C PHE A 506 -8.99 -8.67 -8.52
N SER A 507 -8.47 -9.69 -7.82
CA SER A 507 -7.08 -9.67 -7.32
C SER A 507 -6.05 -9.96 -8.39
N ILE A 508 -6.37 -10.86 -9.33
CA ILE A 508 -5.45 -11.30 -10.39
C ILE A 508 -5.97 -10.97 -11.79
N ASN A 509 -6.80 -9.95 -11.90
CA ASN A 509 -7.41 -9.52 -13.16
C ASN A 509 -6.57 -8.43 -13.81
N GLU A 510 -6.18 -8.64 -15.06
CA GLU A 510 -5.37 -7.71 -15.86
C GLU A 510 -6.07 -6.38 -16.18
N ALA A 511 -7.40 -6.32 -16.17
CA ALA A 511 -8.15 -5.09 -16.47
C ALA A 511 -8.34 -4.17 -15.25
N THR A 512 -8.25 -4.71 -14.02
CA THR A 512 -8.53 -3.95 -12.80
C THR A 512 -7.28 -3.66 -11.96
N ARG A 513 -6.22 -4.43 -12.17
CA ARG A 513 -4.97 -4.32 -11.42
C ARG A 513 -4.02 -3.33 -12.08
N VAL A 514 -3.45 -2.41 -11.30
CA VAL A 514 -2.48 -1.39 -11.77
C VAL A 514 -1.36 -1.17 -10.76
N PRO A 515 -0.14 -0.81 -11.21
CA PRO A 515 1.02 -0.66 -10.34
C PRO A 515 1.11 0.75 -9.72
N LEU A 516 0.09 1.19 -8.95
CA LEU A 516 0.09 2.54 -8.38
C LEU A 516 1.27 2.73 -7.42
N TYR A 517 1.59 1.70 -6.61
CA TYR A 517 2.69 1.76 -5.65
C TYR A 517 4.05 1.75 -6.37
N GLU A 518 4.22 0.90 -7.37
CA GLU A 518 5.46 0.80 -8.15
C GLU A 518 5.71 2.06 -8.99
N LEU A 519 4.67 2.71 -9.52
CA LEU A 519 4.79 4.01 -10.20
C LEU A 519 5.33 5.13 -9.29
N VAL A 520 5.20 4.95 -7.97
CA VAL A 520 5.70 5.90 -6.97
C VAL A 520 7.03 5.44 -6.38
N TYR A 521 7.20 4.15 -6.06
CA TYR A 521 8.25 3.63 -5.18
C TYR A 521 9.11 2.50 -5.76
N HIS A 522 9.00 2.13 -7.04
CA HIS A 522 9.75 1.00 -7.61
C HIS A 522 11.27 1.10 -7.36
N ASP A 523 11.85 2.28 -7.44
CA ASP A 523 13.27 2.54 -7.19
C ASP A 523 13.62 2.71 -5.70
N ALA A 524 12.64 2.59 -4.80
CA ALA A 524 12.81 2.79 -3.38
C ALA A 524 12.54 1.53 -2.53
N VAL A 525 11.63 0.64 -2.98
CA VAL A 525 11.22 -0.56 -2.24
C VAL A 525 10.91 -1.69 -3.22
N VAL A 526 11.43 -2.90 -2.96
CA VAL A 526 11.08 -4.10 -3.71
C VAL A 526 9.77 -4.67 -3.18
N THR A 527 8.75 -4.75 -4.02
CA THR A 527 7.44 -5.32 -3.69
C THR A 527 7.38 -6.81 -4.01
N SER A 528 6.52 -7.56 -3.28
CA SER A 528 6.26 -8.97 -3.53
C SER A 528 4.85 -9.37 -3.09
N TRP A 529 4.49 -10.63 -3.36
CA TRP A 529 3.25 -11.26 -2.90
C TRP A 529 3.26 -11.42 -1.38
N ARG A 530 2.09 -11.73 -0.81
CA ARG A 530 1.99 -12.20 0.56
C ARG A 530 2.37 -13.70 0.62
N TRP A 531 2.84 -14.15 1.76
CA TRP A 531 3.32 -15.55 1.91
C TRP A 531 2.23 -16.60 1.68
N GLU A 532 0.95 -16.32 2.00
CA GLU A 532 -0.16 -17.20 1.67
C GLU A 532 -0.61 -17.10 0.20
N ASP A 533 -0.06 -16.16 -0.55
CA ASP A 533 -0.39 -15.89 -1.94
C ASP A 533 0.83 -15.93 -2.87
N GLY A 534 1.90 -16.60 -2.44
CA GLY A 534 3.09 -16.81 -3.26
C GLY A 534 2.75 -17.48 -4.60
N ASN A 535 3.67 -17.37 -5.56
CA ASN A 535 3.42 -17.87 -6.93
C ASN A 535 2.97 -19.34 -6.96
N HIS A 536 3.51 -20.18 -6.07
CA HIS A 536 3.27 -21.64 -6.01
C HIS A 536 1.91 -22.05 -5.43
N HIS A 537 1.22 -21.16 -4.70
CA HIS A 537 -0.04 -21.52 -4.03
C HIS A 537 -1.21 -21.78 -4.98
N THR A 538 -1.18 -21.20 -6.17
CA THR A 538 -2.20 -21.36 -7.23
C THR A 538 -1.54 -21.77 -8.53
N PRO A 539 -1.13 -23.06 -8.68
CA PRO A 539 -0.29 -23.52 -9.78
C PRO A 539 -0.89 -23.26 -11.16
N GLU A 540 -2.23 -23.31 -11.29
CA GLU A 540 -2.95 -23.10 -12.55
C GLU A 540 -2.81 -21.67 -13.10
N ILE A 541 -2.52 -20.69 -12.22
CA ILE A 541 -2.30 -19.29 -12.61
C ILE A 541 -0.90 -18.79 -12.27
N TRP A 542 0.05 -19.66 -11.96
CA TRP A 542 1.44 -19.27 -11.67
C TRP A 542 2.04 -18.44 -12.79
N TRP A 543 1.81 -18.86 -14.05
CA TRP A 543 2.26 -18.13 -15.23
C TRP A 543 1.77 -16.68 -15.26
N LYS A 544 0.55 -16.43 -14.76
CA LYS A 544 -0.06 -15.10 -14.73
C LYS A 544 0.57 -14.24 -13.63
N LYS A 545 0.85 -14.84 -12.47
CA LYS A 545 1.60 -14.16 -11.39
C LYS A 545 3.01 -13.78 -11.83
N ASP A 546 3.72 -14.65 -12.55
CA ASP A 546 5.02 -14.35 -13.14
C ASP A 546 4.94 -13.17 -14.11
N LEU A 547 3.91 -13.09 -14.94
CA LEU A 547 3.72 -11.98 -15.87
C LEU A 547 3.45 -10.66 -15.12
N PHE A 548 2.73 -10.68 -14.01
CA PHE A 548 2.58 -9.49 -13.15
C PHE A 548 3.90 -9.11 -12.46
N ASN A 549 4.68 -10.08 -11.99
CA ASN A 549 6.03 -9.80 -11.47
C ASN A 549 6.89 -9.10 -12.51
N ILE A 550 6.87 -9.55 -13.76
CA ILE A 550 7.61 -8.95 -14.89
C ILE A 550 7.10 -7.54 -15.18
N LEU A 551 5.78 -7.38 -15.28
CA LEU A 551 5.15 -6.12 -15.66
C LEU A 551 5.38 -5.01 -14.61
N TYR A 552 5.31 -5.36 -13.32
CA TYR A 552 5.42 -4.41 -12.21
C TYR A 552 6.84 -4.29 -11.65
N GLY A 553 7.75 -5.17 -12.05
CA GLY A 553 9.11 -5.18 -11.50
C GLY A 553 9.18 -5.72 -10.07
N SER A 554 8.20 -6.52 -9.65
CA SER A 554 8.08 -7.07 -8.29
C SER A 554 8.68 -8.46 -8.17
N ALA A 555 9.21 -8.82 -6.99
CA ALA A 555 9.86 -10.10 -6.76
C ALA A 555 8.84 -11.25 -6.66
N PRO A 556 9.11 -12.43 -7.24
CA PRO A 556 8.38 -13.66 -6.93
C PRO A 556 8.52 -14.00 -5.44
N LEU A 557 7.49 -14.59 -4.84
CA LEU A 557 7.55 -15.11 -3.48
C LEU A 557 7.22 -16.61 -3.48
N TRP A 558 8.11 -17.37 -2.86
CA TRP A 558 7.99 -18.81 -2.74
C TRP A 558 8.10 -19.25 -1.28
N SER A 559 7.47 -20.37 -0.93
CA SER A 559 7.70 -21.08 0.32
C SER A 559 8.10 -22.50 0.00
N LEU A 560 9.26 -22.91 0.49
CA LEU A 560 9.92 -24.15 0.10
C LEU A 560 10.32 -25.00 1.30
N ASP A 561 10.14 -26.28 1.13
CA ASP A 561 10.90 -27.36 1.71
C ASP A 561 11.32 -28.33 0.58
N ARG A 562 12.12 -29.35 0.86
CA ARG A 562 12.59 -30.29 -0.17
C ARG A 562 11.43 -30.95 -0.91
N SER A 563 10.37 -31.36 -0.20
CA SER A 563 9.19 -31.99 -0.80
C SER A 563 8.45 -31.06 -1.78
N ARG A 564 8.32 -29.76 -1.43
CA ARG A 564 7.70 -28.77 -2.32
C ARG A 564 8.58 -28.48 -3.52
N TRP A 565 9.90 -28.46 -3.33
CA TRP A 565 10.87 -28.31 -4.42
C TRP A 565 10.77 -29.47 -5.40
N GLU A 566 10.84 -30.73 -4.95
CA GLU A 566 10.74 -31.93 -5.77
C GLU A 566 9.45 -31.96 -6.60
N GLU A 567 8.32 -31.53 -6.03
CA GLU A 567 7.02 -31.50 -6.69
C GLU A 567 6.96 -30.50 -7.85
N TYR A 568 7.61 -29.33 -7.73
CA TYR A 568 7.52 -28.21 -8.69
C TYR A 568 8.87 -27.70 -9.18
N GLU A 569 9.96 -28.45 -9.03
CA GLU A 569 11.33 -28.01 -9.35
C GLU A 569 11.43 -27.32 -10.70
N GLN A 570 10.95 -27.95 -11.76
CA GLN A 570 11.01 -27.40 -13.11
C GLN A 570 10.21 -26.09 -13.24
N THR A 571 9.11 -25.95 -12.52
CA THR A 571 8.30 -24.72 -12.53
C THR A 571 9.03 -23.59 -11.80
N PHE A 572 9.68 -23.87 -10.66
CA PHE A 572 10.51 -22.89 -9.95
C PHE A 572 11.68 -22.42 -10.83
N ILE A 573 12.38 -23.32 -11.49
CA ILE A 573 13.49 -23.00 -12.39
C ILE A 573 13.01 -22.17 -13.58
N GLN A 574 11.88 -22.52 -14.19
CA GLN A 574 11.29 -21.77 -15.31
C GLN A 574 10.86 -20.38 -14.88
N SER A 575 10.20 -20.24 -13.72
CA SER A 575 9.80 -18.96 -13.15
C SER A 575 11.02 -18.08 -12.87
N TYR A 576 12.08 -18.64 -12.23
CA TYR A 576 13.33 -17.93 -11.99
C TYR A 576 13.94 -17.39 -13.28
N ASN A 577 14.15 -18.27 -14.27
CA ASN A 577 14.77 -17.92 -15.54
C ASN A 577 13.95 -16.91 -16.37
N LYS A 578 12.63 -16.93 -16.20
CA LYS A 578 11.70 -16.03 -16.88
C LYS A 578 11.66 -14.64 -16.22
N VAL A 579 11.62 -14.57 -14.90
CA VAL A 579 11.34 -13.35 -14.14
C VAL A 579 12.62 -12.65 -13.68
N CYS A 580 13.50 -13.37 -13.00
CA CYS A 580 14.61 -12.78 -12.24
C CYS A 580 15.67 -12.05 -13.08
N PRO A 581 16.06 -12.53 -14.29
CA PRO A 581 17.00 -11.78 -15.13
C PRO A 581 16.48 -10.42 -15.60
N TRP A 582 15.16 -10.30 -15.80
CA TRP A 582 14.52 -9.02 -16.10
C TRP A 582 14.56 -8.09 -14.89
N LEU A 583 14.17 -8.58 -13.71
CA LEU A 583 14.19 -7.79 -12.48
C LEU A 583 15.59 -7.28 -12.10
N GLN A 584 16.64 -8.06 -12.39
CA GLN A 584 18.03 -7.61 -12.17
C GLN A 584 18.40 -6.39 -13.02
N LYS A 585 17.80 -6.24 -14.20
CA LYS A 585 18.07 -5.08 -15.08
C LYS A 585 17.41 -3.81 -14.60
N ILE A 586 16.20 -3.92 -14.01
CA ILE A 586 15.36 -2.77 -13.69
C ILE A 586 15.24 -2.48 -12.19
N GLY A 587 15.77 -3.34 -11.31
CA GLY A 587 15.49 -3.29 -9.87
C GLY A 587 15.93 -2.03 -9.13
N TYR A 588 16.72 -1.17 -9.77
CA TYR A 588 17.10 0.14 -9.26
C TYR A 588 16.47 1.30 -10.05
N ASP A 589 15.57 1.02 -10.98
CA ASP A 589 14.99 2.03 -11.86
C ASP A 589 13.68 2.59 -11.27
N GLU A 590 13.39 3.84 -11.59
CA GLU A 590 12.03 4.36 -11.45
C GLU A 590 11.14 3.71 -12.52
N MET A 591 9.93 3.28 -12.15
CA MET A 591 8.89 2.95 -13.13
C MET A 591 8.29 4.27 -13.65
N LEU A 592 8.55 4.59 -14.91
CA LEU A 592 8.11 5.84 -15.53
C LEU A 592 6.65 5.81 -15.95
N SER A 593 6.23 4.68 -16.52
CA SER A 593 4.86 4.54 -17.02
C SER A 593 4.38 3.09 -17.01
N HIS A 594 3.08 2.95 -17.06
CA HIS A 594 2.35 1.71 -17.31
C HIS A 594 1.21 2.02 -18.29
N SER A 595 0.90 1.14 -19.22
CA SER A 595 -0.17 1.36 -20.19
C SER A 595 -0.87 0.08 -20.61
N PHE A 596 -2.17 0.19 -20.79
CA PHE A 596 -2.99 -0.80 -21.48
C PHE A 596 -2.82 -0.59 -23.00
N ILE A 597 -2.28 -1.57 -23.70
CA ILE A 597 -2.12 -1.52 -25.17
C ILE A 597 -3.43 -1.91 -25.87
N THR A 598 -4.19 -2.81 -25.25
CA THR A 598 -5.52 -3.22 -25.70
C THR A 598 -6.58 -2.83 -24.68
N SER A 599 -7.78 -2.52 -25.15
CA SER A 599 -8.90 -2.06 -24.30
C SER A 599 -9.42 -3.11 -23.31
N ASP A 600 -9.16 -4.40 -23.57
CA ASP A 600 -9.49 -5.52 -22.68
C ASP A 600 -8.44 -5.73 -21.57
N GLY A 601 -7.39 -4.91 -21.56
CA GLY A 601 -6.30 -4.99 -20.57
C GLY A 601 -5.33 -6.16 -20.75
N LYS A 602 -5.49 -7.01 -21.76
CA LYS A 602 -4.68 -8.23 -21.91
C LYS A 602 -3.28 -7.99 -22.42
N ILE A 603 -3.04 -6.90 -23.12
CA ILE A 603 -1.69 -6.49 -23.56
C ILE A 603 -1.34 -5.22 -22.83
N GLN A 604 -0.25 -5.28 -22.07
CA GLN A 604 0.19 -4.16 -21.22
C GLN A 604 1.68 -3.88 -21.41
N MET A 605 2.10 -2.68 -21.08
CA MET A 605 3.49 -2.27 -21.17
C MET A 605 3.90 -1.46 -19.95
N SER A 606 5.10 -1.70 -19.44
CA SER A 606 5.77 -0.85 -18.46
C SER A 606 7.07 -0.30 -19.02
N GLU A 607 7.43 0.92 -18.62
CA GLU A 607 8.66 1.61 -18.99
C GLU A 607 9.41 2.07 -17.74
N PHE A 608 10.73 1.89 -17.75
CA PHE A 608 11.63 2.17 -16.63
C PHE A 608 12.68 3.23 -17.00
N SER A 609 13.23 3.89 -16.00
CA SER A 609 14.13 5.06 -16.18
C SER A 609 15.45 4.75 -16.92
N SER A 610 15.88 3.51 -16.95
CA SER A 610 17.00 3.06 -17.78
C SER A 610 16.69 2.99 -19.28
N GLY A 611 15.44 3.27 -19.69
CA GLY A 611 14.95 3.10 -21.06
C GLY A 611 14.46 1.68 -21.37
N ASN A 612 14.60 0.75 -20.44
CA ASN A 612 14.05 -0.59 -20.57
C ASN A 612 12.53 -0.58 -20.58
N ARG A 613 11.93 -1.36 -21.48
CA ARG A 613 10.48 -1.53 -21.60
C ARG A 613 10.14 -2.99 -21.68
N VAL A 614 8.99 -3.36 -21.15
CA VAL A 614 8.45 -4.72 -21.28
C VAL A 614 7.01 -4.66 -21.77
N VAL A 615 6.70 -5.48 -22.78
CA VAL A 615 5.33 -5.70 -23.24
C VAL A 615 4.92 -7.11 -22.83
N VAL A 616 3.83 -7.21 -22.09
CA VAL A 616 3.29 -8.45 -21.54
C VAL A 616 1.98 -8.80 -22.22
N ASN A 617 1.83 -10.06 -22.59
CA ASN A 617 0.64 -10.63 -23.19
C ASN A 617 -0.02 -11.65 -22.23
N PHE A 618 -1.12 -11.28 -21.63
CA PHE A 618 -1.93 -12.16 -20.77
C PHE A 618 -2.94 -13.02 -21.55
N SER A 619 -3.08 -12.81 -22.88
CA SER A 619 -4.06 -13.51 -23.69
C SER A 619 -3.58 -14.91 -24.14
N ASP A 620 -4.53 -15.72 -24.60
CA ASP A 620 -4.26 -17.06 -25.16
C ASP A 620 -3.86 -17.03 -26.65
N ALA A 621 -3.71 -15.84 -27.24
CA ALA A 621 -3.30 -15.64 -28.62
C ALA A 621 -2.02 -14.80 -28.74
N ASP A 622 -1.22 -15.05 -29.78
CA ASP A 622 -0.07 -14.21 -30.10
C ASP A 622 -0.53 -12.78 -30.46
N TYR A 623 0.22 -11.78 -30.03
CA TYR A 623 -0.05 -10.37 -30.31
C TYR A 623 1.11 -9.72 -31.07
N LYS A 624 0.80 -8.94 -32.12
CA LYS A 624 1.82 -8.21 -32.88
C LYS A 624 1.94 -6.78 -32.37
N TYR A 625 3.06 -6.48 -31.71
CA TYR A 625 3.39 -5.14 -31.24
C TYR A 625 4.56 -4.55 -32.00
N LYS A 626 4.34 -3.44 -32.74
CA LYS A 626 5.38 -2.72 -33.50
C LYS A 626 6.28 -3.64 -34.32
N GLY A 627 5.68 -4.61 -35.00
CA GLY A 627 6.41 -5.58 -35.87
C GLY A 627 6.99 -6.80 -35.16
N LYS A 628 7.07 -6.82 -33.83
CA LYS A 628 7.50 -7.99 -33.04
C LYS A 628 6.27 -8.80 -32.57
N ILE A 629 6.45 -10.12 -32.44
CA ILE A 629 5.40 -11.01 -31.93
C ILE A 629 5.62 -11.21 -30.44
N VAL A 630 4.61 -10.87 -29.64
CA VAL A 630 4.52 -11.21 -28.22
C VAL A 630 3.69 -12.48 -28.13
N LYS A 631 4.31 -13.60 -27.83
CA LYS A 631 3.63 -14.90 -27.73
C LYS A 631 2.54 -14.89 -26.67
N SER A 632 1.54 -15.77 -26.84
CA SER A 632 0.49 -15.96 -25.84
C SER A 632 1.11 -16.29 -24.47
N ARG A 633 0.53 -15.74 -23.40
CA ARG A 633 0.98 -15.92 -22.01
C ARG A 633 2.49 -15.67 -21.82
N SER A 634 3.03 -14.64 -22.49
CA SER A 634 4.45 -14.34 -22.55
C SER A 634 4.72 -12.83 -22.57
N PHE A 635 5.98 -12.47 -22.76
CA PHE A 635 6.41 -11.07 -22.81
C PHE A 635 7.58 -10.89 -23.78
N ILE A 636 7.85 -9.65 -24.13
CA ILE A 636 9.09 -9.23 -24.80
C ILE A 636 9.68 -8.01 -24.12
N VAL A 637 11.02 -7.94 -24.09
CA VAL A 637 11.78 -6.76 -23.68
C VAL A 637 12.13 -5.94 -24.92
N LEU A 638 12.00 -4.61 -24.84
CA LEU A 638 12.21 -3.68 -25.93
C LEU A 638 13.42 -2.78 -25.68
#